data_f827566502425bbbcd765aed61a70862
#
_entry.id   f827566502425bbbcd765aed61a70862
#
_cell.length_a   1.000
_cell.length_b   1.000
_cell.length_c   1.000
_cell.angle_alpha   90.00
_cell.angle_beta   90.00
_cell.angle_gamma   90.00
#
_symmetry.space_group_name_H-M   'P 1'
#
loop_
_entity.id
_entity.type
_entity.pdbx_description
1 polymer ?
#
loop_
_entity_poly.entity_id
_entity_poly.type
_entity_poly.pdbx_seq_one_letter_code
_entity_poly.pdbx_strand_id
1 'polypeptide(L)'
;MHDAKNAQSALAQQIAQTIADEIGAQSAQVRAAVGLLDEGASVPFIARYRKEVTGGLDDTQLRNLETRLTYLRELEDRRAAVLASIGEQGKLSDELRNDILAADTKSRLEDLYLPYKPKRRTRAQIAREAGLEPLADGLLADPTQDPQTFAATFVDTDKGVADTKAALEGARAILMERWGEDAALVGELRTWLGETGVIRARVAEGKETEGAKYRDYFEHAESLAKIPSHRLLALFRARREEILFLELDPGSDAEAGHQYAEGRVARKAGIADRGRAADRWLLDACRLTWRAKLHTHLLLDLFNQAREKAEAEAIAVFGDNLKDLLLAAPAGPKTVLGLDPGIRTGCKIAVVDATGKLVATDTIYPHEPRRQWEQSVQTIKQLCAKHNVELIAIGNGTASRETDKLAGEAIKAAANPKLQKVVVSEAGASVYSASEFAAKEFPGLDVSLRGAVSIARRLQDPLAELVKIEPKAIGVGQYQHDVDQYRLARALDARVEDCVNAVGVYVNTASAALLSRVSGLSATVAENIVRHRDDNGPFKRRKDLLKVARLGEKTFEQCAGFLRIADGAQPLDASAVHPEAYPVVERIVASTARPIKALIGDGSFLRGLKAEQFTDDTFGVPTVRDILKELEKPGRDPRPEFKAARFAEGVEDIKDLREGMVLEGVVSNVAAFGAFVDIGVHQDGLIHISALADTFVKDPRDVVKAGDIVKVKVLEVDVARKRIALTRRLDDTPGQASSRPGQRDERGQGQGPRRDAGGQNRGPNRGQGAGGRPAQSAPPANNALAEAFARAKRS
;
A
#
# COMPACT_ATOMS: atom_id res chain seq x y z
N MET A 1 9.84 -28.47 -33.27
CA MET A 1 8.63 -27.63 -33.09
C MET A 1 7.55 -28.27 -32.19
N HIS A 2 7.35 -29.60 -32.24
CA HIS A 2 6.33 -30.26 -31.42
C HIS A 2 6.76 -30.33 -29.95
N ASP A 3 8.03 -30.66 -29.68
CA ASP A 3 8.59 -30.72 -28.32
C ASP A 3 8.62 -29.34 -27.58
N ALA A 4 8.88 -28.25 -28.31
CA ALA A 4 8.84 -26.91 -27.73
C ALA A 4 7.41 -26.49 -27.35
N LYS A 5 6.40 -26.85 -28.15
CA LYS A 5 4.99 -26.55 -27.79
C LYS A 5 4.52 -27.38 -26.60
N ASN A 6 4.95 -28.65 -26.51
CA ASN A 6 4.63 -29.50 -25.38
C ASN A 6 5.29 -28.98 -24.07
N ALA A 7 6.54 -28.57 -24.13
CA ALA A 7 7.24 -27.98 -23.00
C ALA A 7 6.58 -26.66 -22.52
N GLN A 8 6.19 -25.80 -23.47
CA GLN A 8 5.50 -24.54 -23.14
C GLN A 8 4.10 -24.78 -22.54
N SER A 9 3.38 -25.79 -23.02
CA SER A 9 2.08 -26.21 -22.47
C SER A 9 2.22 -26.77 -21.04
N ALA A 10 3.24 -27.59 -20.78
CA ALA A 10 3.51 -28.13 -19.46
C ALA A 10 3.89 -27.04 -18.45
N LEU A 11 4.69 -26.08 -18.86
CA LEU A 11 5.06 -24.91 -18.06
C LEU A 11 3.84 -24.06 -17.70
N ALA A 12 2.99 -23.74 -18.70
CA ALA A 12 1.76 -22.99 -18.46
C ALA A 12 0.82 -23.71 -17.49
N GLN A 13 0.79 -25.06 -17.54
CA GLN A 13 0.01 -25.86 -16.62
C GLN A 13 0.59 -25.83 -15.19
N GLN A 14 1.90 -25.89 -15.06
CA GLN A 14 2.58 -25.79 -13.76
C GLN A 14 2.35 -24.41 -13.11
N ILE A 15 2.52 -23.31 -13.87
CA ILE A 15 2.23 -21.97 -13.39
C ILE A 15 0.78 -21.86 -12.93
N ALA A 16 -0.17 -22.37 -13.73
CA ALA A 16 -1.58 -22.31 -13.39
C ALA A 16 -1.90 -23.13 -12.12
N GLN A 17 -1.25 -24.26 -11.91
CA GLN A 17 -1.42 -25.05 -10.69
C GLN A 17 -0.89 -24.32 -9.46
N THR A 18 0.33 -23.76 -9.54
CA THR A 18 0.93 -22.99 -8.46
C THR A 18 0.03 -21.83 -8.04
N ILE A 19 -0.48 -21.07 -9.00
CA ILE A 19 -1.39 -19.94 -8.72
C ILE A 19 -2.70 -20.45 -8.10
N ALA A 20 -3.26 -21.55 -8.63
CA ALA A 20 -4.50 -22.12 -8.12
C ALA A 20 -4.40 -22.50 -6.64
N ASP A 21 -3.30 -23.16 -6.26
CA ASP A 21 -3.04 -23.53 -4.88
C ASP A 21 -2.92 -22.29 -3.96
N GLU A 22 -2.29 -21.21 -4.45
CA GLU A 22 -2.09 -19.97 -3.70
C GLU A 22 -3.39 -19.16 -3.49
N ILE A 23 -4.29 -19.13 -4.49
CA ILE A 23 -5.54 -18.36 -4.42
C ILE A 23 -6.77 -19.19 -4.02
N GLY A 24 -6.60 -20.47 -3.73
CA GLY A 24 -7.69 -21.37 -3.37
C GLY A 24 -8.67 -21.64 -4.51
N ALA A 25 -8.16 -21.80 -5.75
CA ALA A 25 -8.96 -22.05 -6.95
C ALA A 25 -8.57 -23.37 -7.63
N GLN A 26 -9.27 -23.72 -8.72
CA GLN A 26 -8.90 -24.84 -9.55
C GLN A 26 -7.98 -24.39 -10.69
N SER A 27 -7.02 -25.25 -11.09
CA SER A 27 -6.09 -24.95 -12.19
C SER A 27 -6.80 -24.63 -13.51
N ALA A 28 -7.95 -25.24 -13.78
CA ALA A 28 -8.77 -24.92 -14.95
C ALA A 28 -9.31 -23.50 -14.95
N GLN A 29 -9.76 -23.00 -13.78
CA GLN A 29 -10.23 -21.62 -13.60
C GLN A 29 -9.11 -20.62 -13.84
N VAL A 30 -7.92 -20.90 -13.28
CA VAL A 30 -6.73 -20.06 -13.47
C VAL A 30 -6.33 -20.01 -14.95
N ARG A 31 -6.28 -21.14 -15.64
CA ARG A 31 -5.95 -21.18 -17.07
C ARG A 31 -6.93 -20.37 -17.91
N ALA A 32 -8.22 -20.51 -17.63
CA ALA A 32 -9.25 -19.73 -18.31
C ALA A 32 -9.07 -18.21 -18.09
N ALA A 33 -8.80 -17.79 -16.83
CA ALA A 33 -8.55 -16.41 -16.50
C ALA A 33 -7.27 -15.87 -17.15
N VAL A 34 -6.18 -16.65 -17.17
CA VAL A 34 -4.92 -16.32 -17.86
C VAL A 34 -5.15 -16.12 -19.35
N GLY A 35 -5.93 -16.98 -19.99
CA GLY A 35 -6.29 -16.83 -21.41
C GLY A 35 -6.97 -15.49 -21.68
N LEU A 36 -7.97 -15.12 -20.87
CA LEU A 36 -8.67 -13.84 -20.99
C LEU A 36 -7.75 -12.63 -20.76
N LEU A 37 -6.86 -12.70 -19.77
CA LEU A 37 -5.87 -11.64 -19.50
C LEU A 37 -4.88 -11.50 -20.68
N ASP A 38 -4.41 -12.60 -21.25
CA ASP A 38 -3.49 -12.60 -22.39
C ASP A 38 -4.16 -12.07 -23.66
N GLU A 39 -5.47 -12.21 -23.78
CA GLU A 39 -6.29 -11.58 -24.81
C GLU A 39 -6.52 -10.08 -24.57
N GLY A 40 -6.10 -9.56 -23.42
CA GLY A 40 -6.18 -8.16 -23.02
C GLY A 40 -7.51 -7.79 -22.36
N ALA A 41 -8.24 -8.76 -21.79
CA ALA A 41 -9.39 -8.47 -20.96
C ALA A 41 -8.92 -7.91 -19.59
N SER A 42 -9.63 -6.92 -19.06
CA SER A 42 -9.34 -6.33 -17.76
C SER A 42 -9.89 -7.18 -16.62
N VAL A 43 -9.28 -7.06 -15.43
CA VAL A 43 -9.74 -7.79 -14.24
C VAL A 43 -11.21 -7.48 -13.89
N PRO A 44 -11.70 -6.21 -13.88
CA PRO A 44 -13.11 -5.93 -13.59
C PRO A 44 -14.07 -6.57 -14.61
N PHE A 45 -13.69 -6.61 -15.88
CA PHE A 45 -14.51 -7.24 -16.91
C PHE A 45 -14.60 -8.75 -16.72
N ILE A 46 -13.47 -9.42 -16.44
CA ILE A 46 -13.42 -10.86 -16.19
C ILE A 46 -14.27 -11.20 -14.95
N ALA A 47 -14.05 -10.50 -13.85
CA ALA A 47 -14.75 -10.74 -12.58
C ALA A 47 -16.27 -10.63 -12.72
N ARG A 48 -16.74 -9.70 -13.54
CA ARG A 48 -18.17 -9.40 -13.63
C ARG A 48 -18.87 -10.13 -14.76
N TYR A 49 -18.25 -10.26 -15.94
CA TYR A 49 -18.92 -10.71 -17.16
C TYR A 49 -18.37 -12.01 -17.76
N ARG A 50 -17.38 -12.65 -17.11
CA ARG A 50 -16.79 -13.91 -17.58
C ARG A 50 -16.78 -14.99 -16.46
N LYS A 51 -17.77 -14.93 -15.56
CA LYS A 51 -17.88 -15.83 -14.40
C LYS A 51 -18.01 -17.30 -14.78
N GLU A 52 -18.76 -17.61 -15.84
CA GLU A 52 -18.91 -18.98 -16.33
C GLU A 52 -17.58 -19.54 -16.82
N VAL A 53 -16.81 -18.74 -17.52
CA VAL A 53 -15.50 -19.14 -18.08
C VAL A 53 -14.48 -19.35 -16.97
N THR A 54 -14.47 -18.48 -15.95
CA THR A 54 -13.51 -18.55 -14.84
C THR A 54 -14.02 -19.34 -13.64
N GLY A 55 -15.25 -19.92 -13.72
CA GLY A 55 -15.86 -20.62 -12.59
C GLY A 55 -16.06 -19.74 -11.36
N GLY A 56 -16.27 -18.42 -11.56
CA GLY A 56 -16.64 -17.47 -10.51
C GLY A 56 -15.48 -16.89 -9.70
N LEU A 57 -14.27 -16.82 -10.25
CA LEU A 57 -13.16 -16.10 -9.62
C LEU A 57 -13.55 -14.63 -9.37
N ASP A 58 -13.35 -14.16 -8.14
CA ASP A 58 -13.63 -12.78 -7.77
C ASP A 58 -12.49 -11.81 -8.16
N ASP A 59 -12.73 -10.51 -7.99
CA ASP A 59 -11.77 -9.44 -8.31
C ASP A 59 -10.47 -9.56 -7.50
N THR A 60 -10.54 -9.94 -6.24
CA THR A 60 -9.37 -10.13 -5.37
C THR A 60 -8.53 -11.31 -5.85
N GLN A 61 -9.17 -12.46 -6.15
CA GLN A 61 -8.49 -13.64 -6.68
C GLN A 61 -7.83 -13.32 -8.04
N LEU A 62 -8.52 -12.60 -8.92
CA LEU A 62 -7.99 -12.21 -10.23
C LEU A 62 -6.83 -11.21 -10.15
N ARG A 63 -6.85 -10.24 -9.22
CA ARG A 63 -5.71 -9.32 -8.98
C ARG A 63 -4.49 -10.05 -8.42
N ASN A 64 -4.72 -11.00 -7.50
CA ASN A 64 -3.64 -11.84 -6.99
C ASN A 64 -3.07 -12.73 -8.10
N LEU A 65 -3.92 -13.33 -8.92
CA LEU A 65 -3.52 -14.11 -10.09
C LEU A 65 -2.67 -13.27 -11.05
N GLU A 66 -3.11 -12.07 -11.43
CA GLU A 66 -2.39 -11.16 -12.34
C GLU A 66 -0.98 -10.84 -11.81
N THR A 67 -0.89 -10.51 -10.52
CA THR A 67 0.38 -10.21 -9.86
C THR A 67 1.30 -11.42 -9.83
N ARG A 68 0.75 -12.58 -9.46
CA ARG A 68 1.52 -13.81 -9.33
C ARG A 68 1.95 -14.38 -10.67
N LEU A 69 1.09 -14.28 -11.68
CA LEU A 69 1.40 -14.66 -13.06
C LEU A 69 2.61 -13.90 -13.60
N THR A 70 2.65 -12.59 -13.37
CA THR A 70 3.78 -11.75 -13.77
C THR A 70 5.06 -12.23 -13.10
N TYR A 71 5.05 -12.47 -11.79
CA TYR A 71 6.20 -12.96 -11.04
C TYR A 71 6.69 -14.31 -11.53
N LEU A 72 5.78 -15.27 -11.76
CA LEU A 72 6.15 -16.62 -12.19
C LEU A 72 6.69 -16.62 -13.63
N ARG A 73 6.14 -15.81 -14.53
CA ARG A 73 6.69 -15.63 -15.87
C ARG A 73 8.11 -15.07 -15.84
N GLU A 74 8.36 -14.05 -15.04
CA GLU A 74 9.70 -13.49 -14.85
C GLU A 74 10.68 -14.53 -14.22
N LEU A 75 10.21 -15.37 -13.32
CA LEU A 75 11.01 -16.47 -12.75
C LEU A 75 11.39 -17.50 -13.83
N GLU A 76 10.46 -17.86 -14.72
CA GLU A 76 10.73 -18.78 -15.82
C GLU A 76 11.69 -18.19 -16.85
N ASP A 77 11.51 -16.94 -17.23
CA ASP A 77 12.45 -16.24 -18.13
C ASP A 77 13.86 -16.22 -17.53
N ARG A 78 13.95 -15.93 -16.21
CA ARG A 78 15.23 -15.96 -15.50
C ARG A 78 15.84 -17.35 -15.44
N ARG A 79 15.01 -18.39 -15.19
CA ARG A 79 15.43 -19.81 -15.17
C ARG A 79 16.00 -20.23 -16.53
N ALA A 80 15.33 -19.86 -17.62
CA ALA A 80 15.80 -20.14 -18.96
C ALA A 80 17.17 -19.48 -19.23
N ALA A 81 17.34 -18.22 -18.84
CA ALA A 81 18.59 -17.49 -18.97
C ALA A 81 19.74 -18.13 -18.14
N VAL A 82 19.45 -18.59 -16.93
CA VAL A 82 20.42 -19.26 -16.06
C VAL A 82 20.85 -20.61 -16.66
N LEU A 83 19.90 -21.43 -17.12
CA LEU A 83 20.20 -22.71 -17.78
C LEU A 83 21.06 -22.53 -19.04
N ALA A 84 20.73 -21.52 -19.86
CA ALA A 84 21.52 -21.21 -21.06
C ALA A 84 22.95 -20.80 -20.70
N SER A 85 23.12 -19.89 -19.73
CA SER A 85 24.42 -19.40 -19.29
C SER A 85 25.34 -20.50 -18.72
N ILE A 86 24.77 -21.43 -17.94
CA ILE A 86 25.55 -22.56 -17.39
C ILE A 86 25.85 -23.59 -18.49
N GLY A 87 24.89 -23.80 -19.42
CA GLY A 87 25.05 -24.69 -20.57
C GLY A 87 26.18 -24.22 -21.49
N GLU A 88 26.27 -22.93 -21.81
CA GLU A 88 27.35 -22.33 -22.60
C GLU A 88 28.70 -22.51 -21.95
N GLN A 89 28.77 -22.60 -20.62
CA GLN A 89 30.01 -22.87 -19.90
C GLN A 89 30.37 -24.38 -19.87
N GLY A 90 29.51 -25.26 -20.40
CA GLY A 90 29.71 -26.72 -20.36
C GLY A 90 29.64 -27.32 -18.94
N LYS A 91 29.03 -26.63 -17.99
CA LYS A 91 29.00 -27.02 -16.57
C LYS A 91 27.62 -27.48 -16.08
N LEU A 92 26.64 -27.60 -16.97
CA LEU A 92 25.29 -27.99 -16.63
C LEU A 92 25.16 -29.51 -16.50
N SER A 93 25.23 -30.04 -15.27
CA SER A 93 24.92 -31.44 -14.99
C SER A 93 23.42 -31.67 -14.93
N ASP A 94 22.97 -32.95 -15.05
CA ASP A 94 21.56 -33.32 -14.94
C ASP A 94 20.99 -33.01 -13.53
N GLU A 95 21.80 -33.22 -12.48
CA GLU A 95 21.44 -32.90 -11.10
C GLU A 95 21.19 -31.38 -10.93
N LEU A 96 22.16 -30.56 -11.36
CA LEU A 96 22.03 -29.11 -11.30
C LEU A 96 20.84 -28.60 -12.13
N ARG A 97 20.61 -29.21 -13.30
CA ARG A 97 19.43 -28.89 -14.13
C ARG A 97 18.13 -29.14 -13.36
N ASN A 98 18.03 -30.30 -12.69
CA ASN A 98 16.85 -30.64 -11.91
C ASN A 98 16.67 -29.70 -10.71
N ASP A 99 17.74 -29.32 -10.01
CA ASP A 99 17.71 -28.38 -8.92
C ASP A 99 17.23 -26.98 -9.38
N ILE A 100 17.74 -26.52 -10.53
CA ILE A 100 17.32 -25.25 -11.15
C ILE A 100 15.84 -25.29 -11.55
N LEU A 101 15.38 -26.40 -12.13
CA LEU A 101 13.98 -26.58 -12.50
C LEU A 101 13.05 -26.65 -11.27
N ALA A 102 13.53 -27.18 -10.15
CA ALA A 102 12.79 -27.28 -8.90
C ALA A 102 12.80 -25.97 -8.08
N ALA A 103 13.63 -24.96 -8.43
CA ALA A 103 13.69 -23.70 -7.69
C ALA A 103 12.36 -22.94 -7.81
N ASP A 104 11.68 -22.71 -6.71
CA ASP A 104 10.36 -22.07 -6.60
C ASP A 104 10.42 -20.54 -6.39
N THR A 105 11.61 -20.04 -6.10
CA THR A 105 11.87 -18.61 -5.84
C THR A 105 13.06 -18.09 -6.61
N LYS A 106 13.06 -16.78 -6.90
CA LYS A 106 14.21 -16.10 -7.50
C LYS A 106 15.47 -16.24 -6.63
N SER A 107 15.34 -16.14 -5.31
CA SER A 107 16.47 -16.29 -4.38
C SER A 107 17.11 -17.67 -4.50
N ARG A 108 16.31 -18.74 -4.49
CA ARG A 108 16.84 -20.11 -4.66
C ARG A 108 17.52 -20.30 -6.01
N LEU A 109 16.92 -19.75 -7.07
CA LEU A 109 17.50 -19.81 -8.41
C LEU A 109 18.85 -19.08 -8.49
N GLU A 110 18.96 -17.89 -7.89
CA GLU A 110 20.21 -17.13 -7.85
C GLU A 110 21.28 -17.82 -7.00
N ASP A 111 20.92 -18.50 -5.91
CA ASP A 111 21.86 -19.30 -5.12
C ASP A 111 22.49 -20.43 -5.94
N LEU A 112 21.68 -21.13 -6.72
CA LEU A 112 22.14 -22.19 -7.61
C LEU A 112 23.01 -21.67 -8.75
N TYR A 113 22.73 -20.46 -9.21
CA TYR A 113 23.49 -19.80 -10.27
C TYR A 113 24.80 -19.15 -9.77
N LEU A 114 24.90 -18.82 -8.48
CA LEU A 114 26.00 -18.03 -7.90
C LEU A 114 27.41 -18.57 -8.23
N PRO A 115 27.70 -19.90 -8.21
CA PRO A 115 29.00 -20.43 -8.59
C PRO A 115 29.35 -20.25 -10.07
N TYR A 116 28.36 -20.10 -10.94
CA TYR A 116 28.47 -20.05 -12.40
C TYR A 116 28.34 -18.63 -12.96
N LYS A 117 27.92 -17.69 -12.11
CA LYS A 117 27.70 -16.30 -12.51
C LYS A 117 29.03 -15.66 -12.92
N PRO A 118 29.12 -15.04 -14.11
CA PRO A 118 30.33 -14.32 -14.52
C PRO A 118 30.72 -13.28 -13.46
N LYS A 119 31.92 -13.41 -12.92
CA LYS A 119 32.43 -12.54 -11.85
C LYS A 119 33.64 -11.76 -12.35
N ARG A 120 33.90 -10.62 -11.72
CA ARG A 120 35.22 -10.00 -11.80
C ARG A 120 36.24 -10.94 -11.14
N ARG A 121 37.51 -10.89 -11.57
CA ARG A 121 38.59 -11.72 -11.05
C ARG A 121 38.64 -11.67 -9.52
N THR A 122 38.23 -12.78 -8.86
CA THR A 122 38.18 -12.90 -7.40
C THR A 122 39.54 -13.28 -6.83
N ARG A 123 39.73 -13.07 -5.50
CA ARG A 123 40.94 -13.54 -4.80
C ARG A 123 41.13 -15.06 -4.94
N ALA A 124 40.02 -15.81 -4.89
CA ALA A 124 40.03 -17.25 -5.08
C ALA A 124 40.43 -17.65 -6.51
N GLN A 125 39.95 -16.90 -7.51
CA GLN A 125 40.36 -17.14 -8.90
C GLN A 125 41.84 -16.83 -9.11
N ILE A 126 42.35 -15.73 -8.57
CA ILE A 126 43.78 -15.40 -8.60
C ILE A 126 44.60 -16.52 -7.95
N ALA A 127 44.14 -17.05 -6.82
CA ALA A 127 44.82 -18.14 -6.12
C ALA A 127 44.77 -19.45 -6.91
N ARG A 128 43.71 -19.77 -7.63
CA ARG A 128 43.67 -20.93 -8.56
C ARG A 128 44.63 -20.75 -9.73
N GLU A 129 44.65 -19.57 -10.34
CA GLU A 129 45.58 -19.24 -11.41
C GLU A 129 47.04 -19.35 -10.95
N ALA A 130 47.31 -19.02 -9.68
CA ALA A 130 48.62 -19.21 -9.05
C ALA A 130 48.93 -20.69 -8.68
N GLY A 131 47.97 -21.62 -8.87
CA GLY A 131 48.19 -23.04 -8.61
C GLY A 131 48.01 -23.45 -7.15
N LEU A 132 47.25 -22.68 -6.35
CA LEU A 132 47.06 -22.94 -4.92
C LEU A 132 45.87 -23.88 -4.59
N GLU A 133 45.12 -24.34 -5.59
CA GLU A 133 44.00 -25.25 -5.38
C GLU A 133 44.42 -26.61 -4.78
N PRO A 134 45.55 -27.24 -5.23
CA PRO A 134 46.04 -28.47 -4.60
C PRO A 134 46.46 -28.29 -3.13
N LEU A 135 46.92 -27.08 -2.72
CA LEU A 135 47.20 -26.78 -1.32
C LEU A 135 45.88 -26.78 -0.50
N ALA A 136 44.85 -26.12 -1.00
CA ALA A 136 43.53 -26.08 -0.34
C ALA A 136 42.94 -27.48 -0.19
N ASP A 137 42.92 -28.26 -1.28
CA ASP A 137 42.39 -29.60 -1.32
C ASP A 137 43.22 -30.60 -0.49
N GLY A 138 44.54 -30.48 -0.51
CA GLY A 138 45.41 -31.33 0.27
C GLY A 138 45.26 -31.17 1.77
N LEU A 139 45.16 -29.93 2.27
CA LEU A 139 44.89 -29.65 3.68
C LEU A 139 43.49 -30.11 4.10
N LEU A 140 42.50 -30.06 3.21
CA LEU A 140 41.16 -30.51 3.48
C LEU A 140 41.06 -32.06 3.48
N ALA A 141 41.75 -32.73 2.57
CA ALA A 141 41.75 -34.18 2.44
C ALA A 141 42.57 -34.86 3.54
N ASP A 142 43.74 -34.28 3.90
CA ASP A 142 44.62 -34.79 4.96
C ASP A 142 44.97 -33.68 5.98
N PRO A 143 44.11 -33.43 6.95
CA PRO A 143 44.38 -32.43 7.99
C PRO A 143 45.49 -32.75 8.98
N THR A 144 46.19 -33.87 8.85
CA THR A 144 47.38 -34.19 9.64
C THR A 144 48.60 -33.43 9.17
N GLN A 145 48.59 -32.91 7.97
CA GLN A 145 49.66 -32.09 7.38
C GLN A 145 49.78 -30.73 8.10
N ASP A 146 51.00 -30.34 8.43
CA ASP A 146 51.24 -29.00 8.95
C ASP A 146 51.05 -27.95 7.86
N PRO A 147 50.14 -26.99 8.01
CA PRO A 147 49.81 -26.02 6.99
C PRO A 147 51.00 -25.17 6.49
N GLN A 148 51.92 -24.79 7.42
CA GLN A 148 53.07 -23.95 7.07
C GLN A 148 54.08 -24.77 6.24
N THR A 149 54.36 -25.98 6.66
CA THR A 149 55.26 -26.87 5.96
C THR A 149 54.78 -27.25 4.58
N PHE A 150 53.47 -27.53 4.46
CA PHE A 150 52.88 -27.88 3.18
C PHE A 150 52.78 -26.68 2.25
N ALA A 151 52.40 -25.48 2.76
CA ALA A 151 52.36 -24.26 1.98
C ALA A 151 53.73 -23.82 1.44
N ALA A 152 54.83 -24.15 2.11
CA ALA A 152 56.16 -23.81 1.64
C ALA A 152 56.48 -24.42 0.26
N THR A 153 55.87 -25.53 -0.11
CA THR A 153 56.04 -26.18 -1.40
C THR A 153 55.30 -25.48 -2.55
N PHE A 154 54.43 -24.51 -2.22
CA PHE A 154 53.64 -23.74 -3.19
C PHE A 154 54.06 -22.26 -3.31
N VAL A 155 55.18 -21.89 -2.65
CA VAL A 155 55.70 -20.54 -2.78
C VAL A 155 56.36 -20.40 -4.19
N ASP A 156 55.84 -19.43 -4.93
CA ASP A 156 56.26 -19.14 -6.31
C ASP A 156 56.11 -17.64 -6.59
N THR A 157 57.21 -16.92 -6.51
CA THR A 157 57.23 -15.46 -6.71
C THR A 157 56.82 -15.03 -8.11
N ASP A 158 57.04 -15.87 -9.11
CA ASP A 158 56.70 -15.59 -10.51
C ASP A 158 55.17 -15.66 -10.72
N LYS A 159 54.51 -16.45 -9.89
CA LYS A 159 53.05 -16.50 -9.85
C LYS A 159 52.39 -15.59 -8.80
N GLY A 160 53.20 -14.73 -8.16
CA GLY A 160 52.72 -13.78 -7.16
C GLY A 160 52.50 -14.38 -5.75
N VAL A 161 53.03 -15.59 -5.47
CA VAL A 161 52.98 -16.21 -4.16
C VAL A 161 54.32 -15.99 -3.47
N ALA A 162 54.45 -14.88 -2.75
CA ALA A 162 55.74 -14.42 -2.20
C ALA A 162 56.23 -15.26 -1.01
N ASP A 163 55.34 -15.81 -0.21
CA ASP A 163 55.65 -16.56 1.02
C ASP A 163 54.57 -17.57 1.37
N THR A 164 54.81 -18.36 2.41
CA THR A 164 53.84 -19.35 2.92
C THR A 164 52.55 -18.75 3.42
N LYS A 165 52.59 -17.52 3.93
CA LYS A 165 51.42 -16.80 4.35
C LYS A 165 50.51 -16.46 3.17
N ALA A 166 51.11 -15.94 2.08
CA ALA A 166 50.38 -15.66 0.84
C ALA A 166 49.78 -16.94 0.24
N ALA A 167 50.51 -18.08 0.27
CA ALA A 167 49.98 -19.35 -0.17
C ALA A 167 48.77 -19.82 0.65
N LEU A 168 48.84 -19.73 1.98
CA LEU A 168 47.70 -20.09 2.88
C LEU A 168 46.54 -19.12 2.76
N GLU A 169 46.76 -17.83 2.57
CA GLU A 169 45.68 -16.87 2.32
C GLU A 169 44.98 -17.15 0.98
N GLY A 170 45.70 -17.52 -0.06
CA GLY A 170 45.14 -17.93 -1.34
C GLY A 170 44.34 -19.24 -1.24
N ALA A 171 44.88 -20.27 -0.60
CA ALA A 171 44.19 -21.52 -0.36
C ALA A 171 42.90 -21.32 0.48
N ARG A 172 42.94 -20.46 1.50
CA ARG A 172 41.81 -20.07 2.30
C ARG A 172 40.76 -19.36 1.45
N ALA A 173 41.13 -18.44 0.57
CA ALA A 173 40.20 -17.75 -0.30
C ALA A 173 39.45 -18.72 -1.22
N ILE A 174 40.12 -19.80 -1.71
CA ILE A 174 39.50 -20.85 -2.52
C ILE A 174 38.43 -21.59 -1.70
N LEU A 175 38.77 -22.04 -0.47
CA LEU A 175 37.83 -22.74 0.40
C LEU A 175 36.62 -21.84 0.80
N MET A 176 36.88 -20.60 1.16
CA MET A 176 35.85 -19.63 1.50
C MET A 176 34.89 -19.36 0.33
N GLU A 177 35.39 -19.32 -0.91
CA GLU A 177 34.55 -19.18 -2.09
C GLU A 177 33.69 -20.45 -2.29
N ARG A 178 34.30 -21.63 -2.26
CA ARG A 178 33.64 -22.92 -2.43
C ARG A 178 32.47 -23.11 -1.43
N TRP A 179 32.72 -22.87 -0.14
CA TRP A 179 31.69 -23.02 0.91
C TRP A 179 30.69 -21.88 0.90
N GLY A 180 31.14 -20.66 0.61
CA GLY A 180 30.25 -19.49 0.54
C GLY A 180 29.30 -19.47 -0.67
N GLU A 181 29.51 -20.37 -1.63
CA GLU A 181 28.69 -20.51 -2.84
C GLU A 181 27.93 -21.85 -2.88
N ASP A 182 27.99 -22.63 -1.79
CA ASP A 182 27.17 -23.83 -1.65
C ASP A 182 25.70 -23.44 -1.43
N ALA A 183 24.86 -23.64 -2.45
CA ALA A 183 23.47 -23.23 -2.45
C ALA A 183 22.64 -23.88 -1.34
N ALA A 184 22.97 -25.10 -0.90
CA ALA A 184 22.28 -25.76 0.19
C ALA A 184 22.63 -25.14 1.54
N LEU A 185 23.93 -24.88 1.79
CA LEU A 185 24.40 -24.18 2.99
C LEU A 185 23.84 -22.75 3.09
N VAL A 186 23.89 -22.01 1.98
CA VAL A 186 23.34 -20.63 1.89
C VAL A 186 21.86 -20.63 2.21
N GLY A 187 21.09 -21.53 1.61
CA GLY A 187 19.65 -21.67 1.85
C GLY A 187 19.32 -22.04 3.31
N GLU A 188 20.06 -22.98 3.89
CA GLU A 188 19.89 -23.40 5.29
C GLU A 188 20.17 -22.24 6.25
N LEU A 189 21.28 -21.55 6.08
CA LEU A 189 21.68 -20.42 6.92
C LEU A 189 20.74 -19.21 6.74
N ARG A 190 20.22 -19.00 5.52
CA ARG A 190 19.22 -17.94 5.24
C ARG A 190 17.93 -18.22 6.04
N THR A 191 17.39 -19.43 5.97
CA THR A 191 16.18 -19.80 6.71
C THR A 191 16.39 -19.62 8.19
N TRP A 192 17.47 -20.19 8.74
CA TRP A 192 17.79 -20.06 10.15
C TRP A 192 17.96 -18.61 10.60
N LEU A 193 18.73 -17.79 9.86
CA LEU A 193 18.95 -16.39 10.20
C LEU A 193 17.65 -15.56 10.05
N GLY A 194 16.80 -15.89 9.09
CA GLY A 194 15.49 -15.27 8.92
C GLY A 194 14.54 -15.52 10.11
N GLU A 195 14.59 -16.70 10.70
CA GLU A 195 13.77 -17.07 11.86
C GLU A 195 14.30 -16.54 13.18
N THR A 196 15.63 -16.57 13.37
CA THR A 196 16.27 -16.26 14.66
C THR A 196 16.89 -14.87 14.72
N GLY A 197 17.11 -14.25 13.56
CA GLY A 197 17.82 -12.97 13.44
C GLY A 197 17.13 -11.83 14.18
N VAL A 198 17.94 -10.97 14.79
CA VAL A 198 17.51 -9.78 15.53
C VAL A 198 18.07 -8.55 14.84
N ILE A 199 17.19 -7.69 14.36
CA ILE A 199 17.59 -6.36 13.86
C ILE A 199 18.00 -5.53 15.04
N ARG A 200 19.23 -5.00 14.99
CA ARG A 200 19.71 -4.02 15.95
C ARG A 200 19.91 -2.69 15.26
N ALA A 201 19.34 -1.65 15.84
CA ALA A 201 19.51 -0.27 15.40
C ALA A 201 20.33 0.50 16.42
N ARG A 202 21.25 1.31 15.96
CA ARG A 202 22.04 2.25 16.76
C ARG A 202 22.11 3.60 16.07
N VAL A 203 22.05 4.69 16.85
CA VAL A 203 22.21 6.03 16.30
C VAL A 203 23.64 6.23 15.84
N ALA A 204 23.80 6.90 14.69
CA ALA A 204 25.11 7.32 14.21
C ALA A 204 25.68 8.41 15.11
N GLU A 205 26.99 8.37 15.36
CA GLU A 205 27.68 9.31 16.23
C GLU A 205 27.43 10.77 15.80
N GLY A 206 26.96 11.59 16.74
CA GLY A 206 26.66 13.00 16.51
C GLY A 206 25.31 13.28 15.80
N LYS A 207 24.49 12.24 15.54
CA LYS A 207 23.20 12.38 14.86
C LYS A 207 21.98 12.41 15.80
N GLU A 208 22.17 12.43 17.11
CA GLU A 208 21.09 12.35 18.11
C GLU A 208 20.11 13.53 18.00
N THR A 209 20.60 14.73 17.72
CA THR A 209 19.75 15.93 17.59
C THR A 209 19.00 15.94 16.26
N GLU A 210 19.70 15.67 15.16
CA GLU A 210 19.11 15.59 13.81
C GLU A 210 18.09 14.45 13.72
N GLY A 211 18.41 13.33 14.36
CA GLY A 211 17.60 12.12 14.41
C GLY A 211 16.51 12.09 15.48
N ALA A 212 16.19 13.23 16.14
CA ALA A 212 15.26 13.25 17.29
C ALA A 212 13.91 12.57 17.02
N LYS A 213 13.41 12.60 15.77
CA LYS A 213 12.19 11.90 15.33
C LYS A 213 12.28 10.37 15.40
N TYR A 214 13.52 9.82 15.44
CA TYR A 214 13.81 8.38 15.53
C TYR A 214 14.33 7.96 16.91
N ARG A 215 14.19 8.80 17.93
CA ARG A 215 14.75 8.55 19.27
C ARG A 215 14.35 7.19 19.84
N ASP A 216 13.12 6.73 19.58
CA ASP A 216 12.62 5.45 20.04
C ASP A 216 13.39 4.25 19.44
N TYR A 217 14.22 4.48 18.42
CA TYR A 217 15.01 3.47 17.71
C TYR A 217 16.53 3.64 17.88
N PHE A 218 17.00 4.57 18.73
CA PHE A 218 18.44 4.82 18.91
C PHE A 218 19.20 3.63 19.52
N GLU A 219 18.50 2.84 20.34
CA GLU A 219 18.98 1.57 20.91
C GLU A 219 17.83 0.55 20.80
N HIS A 220 17.57 0.06 19.60
CA HIS A 220 16.45 -0.81 19.35
C HIS A 220 16.92 -2.20 18.92
N ALA A 221 16.29 -3.24 19.47
CA ALA A 221 16.53 -4.62 19.07
C ALA A 221 15.20 -5.36 18.94
N GLU A 222 14.93 -5.94 17.77
CA GLU A 222 13.68 -6.67 17.52
C GLU A 222 13.89 -7.82 16.53
N SER A 223 13.14 -8.93 16.73
CA SER A 223 13.20 -10.08 15.82
C SER A 223 12.79 -9.71 14.42
N LEU A 224 13.63 -10.06 13.41
CA LEU A 224 13.34 -9.86 12.00
C LEU A 224 12.02 -10.53 11.57
N ALA A 225 11.75 -11.72 12.08
CA ALA A 225 10.54 -12.48 11.75
C ALA A 225 9.26 -11.87 12.31
N LYS A 226 9.35 -11.01 13.34
CA LYS A 226 8.19 -10.49 14.09
C LYS A 226 8.00 -8.98 13.97
N ILE A 227 8.98 -8.26 13.45
CA ILE A 227 8.93 -6.80 13.34
C ILE A 227 7.77 -6.36 12.44
N PRO A 228 6.89 -5.43 12.89
CA PRO A 228 5.84 -4.88 12.05
C PRO A 228 6.38 -4.08 10.87
N SER A 229 5.71 -4.17 9.71
CA SER A 229 6.15 -3.53 8.46
C SER A 229 6.36 -2.02 8.59
N HIS A 230 5.47 -1.31 9.30
CA HIS A 230 5.61 0.15 9.50
C HIS A 230 6.87 0.53 10.30
N ARG A 231 7.25 -0.30 11.28
CA ARG A 231 8.46 -0.08 12.08
C ARG A 231 9.71 -0.37 11.26
N LEU A 232 9.69 -1.46 10.51
CA LEU A 232 10.77 -1.82 9.60
C LEU A 232 11.04 -0.73 8.56
N LEU A 233 9.98 -0.18 7.93
CA LEU A 233 10.10 0.94 6.99
C LEU A 233 10.66 2.20 7.66
N ALA A 234 10.27 2.49 8.91
CA ALA A 234 10.84 3.59 9.67
C ALA A 234 12.35 3.42 9.93
N LEU A 235 12.79 2.20 10.28
CA LEU A 235 14.21 1.87 10.45
C LEU A 235 14.99 2.02 9.13
N PHE A 236 14.46 1.53 8.02
CA PHE A 236 15.11 1.67 6.71
C PHE A 236 15.15 3.13 6.23
N ARG A 237 14.13 3.94 6.53
CA ARG A 237 14.16 5.38 6.29
C ARG A 237 15.27 6.05 7.08
N ALA A 238 15.35 5.78 8.38
CA ALA A 238 16.39 6.34 9.23
C ALA A 238 17.80 5.93 8.81
N ARG A 239 17.98 4.68 8.31
CA ARG A 239 19.24 4.23 7.71
C ARG A 239 19.57 4.99 6.43
N ARG A 240 18.59 5.21 5.54
CA ARG A 240 18.76 5.98 4.30
C ARG A 240 19.08 7.45 4.56
N GLU A 241 18.55 8.02 5.66
CA GLU A 241 18.86 9.37 6.15
C GLU A 241 20.17 9.42 6.93
N GLU A 242 20.92 8.32 7.02
CA GLU A 242 22.20 8.19 7.73
C GLU A 242 22.11 8.53 9.23
N ILE A 243 20.92 8.36 9.82
CA ILE A 243 20.68 8.56 11.26
C ILE A 243 20.93 7.28 12.05
N LEU A 244 20.56 6.12 11.50
CA LEU A 244 20.71 4.84 12.16
C LEU A 244 21.63 3.90 11.37
N PHE A 245 22.48 3.18 12.08
CA PHE A 245 23.11 1.95 11.60
C PHE A 245 22.19 0.77 11.94
N LEU A 246 22.02 -0.12 10.96
CA LEU A 246 21.26 -1.35 11.13
C LEU A 246 22.17 -2.56 10.93
N GLU A 247 22.14 -3.44 11.90
CA GLU A 247 22.82 -4.74 11.90
C GLU A 247 21.81 -5.85 12.03
N LEU A 248 22.17 -7.06 11.64
CA LEU A 248 21.37 -8.27 11.85
C LEU A 248 22.20 -9.24 12.67
N ASP A 249 21.92 -9.29 13.97
CA ASP A 249 22.54 -10.26 14.85
C ASP A 249 21.97 -11.66 14.61
N PRO A 250 22.81 -12.70 14.60
CA PRO A 250 22.34 -14.08 14.41
C PRO A 250 21.73 -14.66 15.71
N GLY A 251 20.62 -14.06 16.17
CA GLY A 251 19.92 -14.44 17.38
C GLY A 251 20.03 -13.42 18.52
N SER A 252 19.38 -13.72 19.64
CA SER A 252 19.39 -12.86 20.84
C SER A 252 20.77 -12.78 21.50
N ASP A 253 21.53 -13.88 21.48
CA ASP A 253 22.95 -13.94 21.79
C ASP A 253 23.72 -14.03 20.46
N ALA A 254 24.30 -12.89 20.06
CA ALA A 254 24.95 -12.77 18.76
C ALA A 254 26.17 -13.70 18.65
N GLU A 255 26.97 -13.84 19.71
CA GLU A 255 28.17 -14.68 19.68
C GLU A 255 27.82 -16.17 19.63
N ALA A 256 26.84 -16.62 20.41
CA ALA A 256 26.35 -18.00 20.30
C ALA A 256 25.76 -18.28 18.91
N GLY A 257 25.05 -17.31 18.32
CA GLY A 257 24.56 -17.41 16.94
C GLY A 257 25.67 -17.49 15.90
N HIS A 258 26.73 -16.69 16.03
CA HIS A 258 27.90 -16.80 15.19
C HIS A 258 28.55 -18.18 15.28
N GLN A 259 28.80 -18.66 16.51
CA GLN A 259 29.38 -20.00 16.74
C GLN A 259 28.51 -21.12 16.13
N TYR A 260 27.19 -21.00 16.24
CA TYR A 260 26.28 -21.95 15.60
C TYR A 260 26.46 -21.98 14.07
N ALA A 261 26.48 -20.81 13.41
CA ALA A 261 26.64 -20.72 11.97
C ALA A 261 28.02 -21.19 11.50
N GLU A 262 29.09 -20.85 12.25
CA GLU A 262 30.46 -21.34 12.00
C GLU A 262 30.48 -22.89 12.08
N GLY A 263 29.79 -23.47 13.08
CA GLY A 263 29.65 -24.93 13.22
C GLY A 263 28.86 -25.57 12.08
N ARG A 264 27.88 -24.85 11.47
CA ARG A 264 27.16 -25.35 10.27
C ARG A 264 28.07 -25.37 9.05
N VAL A 265 28.89 -24.33 8.84
CA VAL A 265 29.92 -24.30 7.77
C VAL A 265 30.90 -25.45 7.97
N ALA A 266 31.43 -25.63 9.17
CA ALA A 266 32.40 -26.70 9.49
C ALA A 266 31.79 -28.11 9.25
N ARG A 267 30.56 -28.33 9.68
CA ARG A 267 29.85 -29.61 9.46
C ARG A 267 29.66 -29.88 7.97
N LYS A 268 29.25 -28.89 7.18
CA LYS A 268 29.08 -29.01 5.73
C LYS A 268 30.42 -29.31 5.04
N ALA A 269 31.51 -28.71 5.52
CA ALA A 269 32.86 -28.93 5.04
C ALA A 269 33.48 -30.24 5.52
N GLY A 270 32.85 -30.97 6.45
CA GLY A 270 33.40 -32.20 7.05
C GLY A 270 34.54 -31.96 8.03
N ILE A 271 34.63 -30.76 8.61
CA ILE A 271 35.73 -30.33 9.50
C ILE A 271 35.28 -30.41 10.95
N ALA A 272 36.17 -30.98 11.79
CA ALA A 272 36.04 -31.00 13.23
C ALA A 272 37.41 -30.89 13.88
N ASP A 273 37.46 -30.25 15.06
CA ASP A 273 38.68 -30.23 15.86
C ASP A 273 38.95 -31.62 16.45
N ARG A 274 40.00 -32.28 15.96
CA ARG A 274 40.50 -33.58 16.43
C ARG A 274 41.92 -33.51 16.89
N GLY A 275 42.45 -32.29 17.04
CA GLY A 275 43.83 -32.02 17.42
C GLY A 275 44.85 -32.27 16.32
N ARG A 276 44.45 -32.34 15.04
CA ARG A 276 45.36 -32.46 13.89
C ARG A 276 45.98 -31.13 13.52
N ALA A 277 47.10 -31.14 12.83
CA ALA A 277 47.92 -29.95 12.53
C ALA A 277 47.12 -28.86 11.76
N ALA A 278 46.29 -29.24 10.79
CA ALA A 278 45.53 -28.30 9.99
C ALA A 278 44.15 -27.96 10.57
N ASP A 279 43.64 -28.66 11.58
CA ASP A 279 42.28 -28.46 12.09
C ASP A 279 41.99 -27.02 12.45
N ARG A 280 42.89 -26.36 13.16
CA ARG A 280 42.74 -24.97 13.59
C ARG A 280 42.67 -24.01 12.43
N TRP A 281 43.48 -24.19 11.39
CA TRP A 281 43.50 -23.38 10.20
C TRP A 281 42.21 -23.57 9.37
N LEU A 282 41.74 -24.78 9.22
CA LEU A 282 40.49 -25.11 8.53
C LEU A 282 39.27 -24.56 9.27
N LEU A 283 39.22 -24.65 10.61
CA LEU A 283 38.14 -24.06 11.41
C LEU A 283 38.15 -22.51 11.31
N ASP A 284 39.33 -21.89 11.28
CA ASP A 284 39.44 -20.45 11.04
C ASP A 284 38.96 -20.07 9.62
N ALA A 285 39.21 -20.87 8.62
CA ALA A 285 38.63 -20.70 7.28
C ALA A 285 37.09 -20.81 7.29
N CYS A 286 36.49 -21.74 8.06
CA CYS A 286 35.05 -21.84 8.25
C CYS A 286 34.49 -20.58 8.95
N ARG A 287 35.13 -20.12 10.01
CA ARG A 287 34.77 -18.91 10.74
C ARG A 287 34.78 -17.67 9.81
N LEU A 288 35.81 -17.52 9.02
CA LEU A 288 35.91 -16.41 8.07
C LEU A 288 34.92 -16.53 6.92
N THR A 289 34.58 -17.73 6.47
CA THR A 289 33.51 -17.96 5.48
C THR A 289 32.21 -17.39 5.99
N TRP A 290 31.85 -17.68 7.24
CA TRP A 290 30.66 -17.12 7.84
C TRP A 290 30.77 -15.60 8.04
N ARG A 291 31.73 -15.14 8.87
CA ARG A 291 31.77 -13.73 9.33
C ARG A 291 32.10 -12.75 8.22
N ALA A 292 32.96 -13.09 7.28
CA ALA A 292 33.39 -12.14 6.25
C ALA A 292 32.66 -12.27 4.92
N LYS A 293 31.94 -13.38 4.67
CA LYS A 293 31.26 -13.59 3.38
C LYS A 293 29.77 -13.87 3.57
N LEU A 294 29.38 -14.96 4.22
CA LEU A 294 27.99 -15.40 4.28
C LEU A 294 27.10 -14.48 5.10
N HIS A 295 27.54 -14.04 6.27
CA HIS A 295 26.73 -13.19 7.14
C HIS A 295 26.35 -11.87 6.45
N THR A 296 27.32 -11.20 5.81
CA THR A 296 27.04 -9.95 5.08
C THR A 296 26.12 -10.18 3.89
N HIS A 297 26.33 -11.28 3.14
CA HIS A 297 25.46 -11.64 2.02
C HIS A 297 24.03 -11.90 2.46
N LEU A 298 23.84 -12.74 3.48
CA LEU A 298 22.53 -13.09 4.00
C LEU A 298 21.83 -11.93 4.69
N LEU A 299 22.57 -11.03 5.37
CA LEU A 299 22.02 -9.80 5.93
C LEU A 299 21.38 -8.93 4.84
N LEU A 300 22.09 -8.71 3.74
CA LEU A 300 21.57 -7.90 2.64
C LEU A 300 20.35 -8.53 1.98
N ASP A 301 20.39 -9.83 1.77
CA ASP A 301 19.30 -10.59 1.17
C ASP A 301 18.04 -10.57 2.05
N LEU A 302 18.18 -10.88 3.34
CA LEU A 302 17.08 -10.87 4.29
C LEU A 302 16.49 -9.47 4.50
N PHE A 303 17.33 -8.43 4.53
CA PHE A 303 16.84 -7.05 4.59
C PHE A 303 16.08 -6.66 3.33
N ASN A 304 16.50 -7.11 2.15
CA ASN A 304 15.77 -6.88 0.91
C ASN A 304 14.41 -7.61 0.92
N GLN A 305 14.37 -8.88 1.30
CA GLN A 305 13.14 -9.66 1.40
C GLN A 305 12.16 -9.04 2.41
N ALA A 306 12.65 -8.67 3.60
CA ALA A 306 11.85 -8.02 4.63
C ALA A 306 11.32 -6.65 4.16
N ARG A 307 12.13 -5.87 3.44
CA ARG A 307 11.73 -4.60 2.85
C ARG A 307 10.63 -4.80 1.82
N GLU A 308 10.79 -5.72 0.87
CA GLU A 308 9.78 -6.00 -0.16
C GLU A 308 8.43 -6.40 0.44
N LYS A 309 8.44 -7.21 1.50
CA LYS A 309 7.24 -7.58 2.24
C LYS A 309 6.60 -6.38 2.91
N ALA A 310 7.40 -5.53 3.58
CA ALA A 310 6.91 -4.36 4.27
C ALA A 310 6.36 -3.30 3.30
N GLU A 311 7.01 -3.13 2.15
CA GLU A 311 6.54 -2.26 1.08
C GLU A 311 5.21 -2.75 0.50
N ALA A 312 5.06 -4.05 0.26
CA ALA A 312 3.82 -4.62 -0.24
C ALA A 312 2.64 -4.37 0.71
N GLU A 313 2.84 -4.54 2.03
CA GLU A 313 1.82 -4.24 3.03
C GLU A 313 1.48 -2.74 3.07
N ALA A 314 2.47 -1.85 3.04
CA ALA A 314 2.25 -0.41 3.01
C ALA A 314 1.49 0.04 1.76
N ILE A 315 1.79 -0.54 0.60
CA ILE A 315 1.07 -0.29 -0.66
C ILE A 315 -0.38 -0.77 -0.57
N ALA A 316 -0.62 -1.95 0.00
CA ALA A 316 -1.97 -2.47 0.20
C ALA A 316 -2.81 -1.54 1.10
N VAL A 317 -2.25 -1.10 2.24
CA VAL A 317 -2.89 -0.14 3.14
C VAL A 317 -3.24 1.16 2.43
N PHE A 318 -2.33 1.70 1.63
CA PHE A 318 -2.61 2.90 0.84
C PHE A 318 -3.76 2.66 -0.15
N GLY A 319 -3.71 1.53 -0.88
CA GLY A 319 -4.76 1.16 -1.83
C GLY A 319 -6.15 1.06 -1.18
N ASP A 320 -6.23 0.51 0.02
CA ASP A 320 -7.47 0.38 0.77
C ASP A 320 -7.98 1.73 1.26
N ASN A 321 -7.12 2.59 1.81
CA ASN A 321 -7.51 3.95 2.19
C ASN A 321 -7.97 4.78 0.97
N LEU A 322 -7.30 4.63 -0.16
CA LEU A 322 -7.73 5.27 -1.41
C LEU A 322 -9.11 4.77 -1.86
N LYS A 323 -9.35 3.45 -1.81
CA LYS A 323 -10.64 2.85 -2.11
C LYS A 323 -11.75 3.43 -1.24
N ASP A 324 -11.51 3.55 0.07
CA ASP A 324 -12.49 4.09 1.01
C ASP A 324 -12.83 5.56 0.69
N LEU A 325 -11.84 6.37 0.31
CA LEU A 325 -12.08 7.75 -0.12
C LEU A 325 -12.86 7.83 -1.44
N LEU A 326 -12.50 7.00 -2.42
CA LEU A 326 -13.17 6.97 -3.72
C LEU A 326 -14.63 6.51 -3.61
N LEU A 327 -14.90 5.55 -2.71
CA LEU A 327 -16.22 5.00 -2.46
C LEU A 327 -16.96 5.68 -1.30
N ALA A 328 -16.48 6.85 -0.82
CA ALA A 328 -17.18 7.63 0.17
C ALA A 328 -18.56 8.10 -0.35
N ALA A 329 -19.49 8.32 0.59
CA ALA A 329 -20.89 8.67 0.28
C ALA A 329 -21.02 9.97 -0.52
N PRO A 330 -21.58 9.96 -1.74
CA PRO A 330 -21.79 11.18 -2.51
C PRO A 330 -23.01 11.95 -1.97
N ALA A 331 -22.88 13.27 -1.83
CA ALA A 331 -24.02 14.12 -1.48
C ALA A 331 -25.04 14.27 -2.65
N GLY A 332 -24.62 13.89 -3.86
CA GLY A 332 -25.45 13.93 -5.07
C GLY A 332 -25.59 15.32 -5.68
N PRO A 333 -26.58 15.53 -6.55
CA PRO A 333 -26.77 16.75 -7.34
C PRO A 333 -27.33 17.90 -6.50
N LYS A 334 -26.50 18.47 -5.62
CA LYS A 334 -26.83 19.60 -4.76
C LYS A 334 -25.98 20.81 -5.10
N THR A 335 -26.50 22.02 -4.88
CA THR A 335 -25.69 23.23 -4.98
C THR A 335 -24.75 23.34 -3.75
N VAL A 336 -23.44 23.38 -3.98
CA VAL A 336 -22.44 23.34 -2.94
C VAL A 336 -21.55 24.58 -2.98
N LEU A 337 -21.32 25.21 -1.83
CA LEU A 337 -20.30 26.23 -1.64
C LEU A 337 -19.05 25.57 -1.03
N GLY A 338 -17.94 25.54 -1.77
CA GLY A 338 -16.65 25.05 -1.30
C GLY A 338 -15.81 26.14 -0.68
N LEU A 339 -15.23 25.83 0.48
CA LEU A 339 -14.28 26.67 1.19
C LEU A 339 -12.93 25.95 1.21
N ASP A 340 -11.93 26.60 0.61
CA ASP A 340 -10.52 26.18 0.71
C ASP A 340 -9.84 27.07 1.75
N PRO A 341 -9.57 26.55 2.97
CA PRO A 341 -9.05 27.34 4.07
C PRO A 341 -7.66 27.91 3.78
N GLY A 342 -7.42 29.15 4.20
CA GLY A 342 -6.11 29.75 4.05
C GLY A 342 -5.94 30.98 4.94
N ILE A 343 -4.84 31.01 5.72
CA ILE A 343 -4.57 32.08 6.68
C ILE A 343 -4.07 33.35 5.96
N ARG A 344 -2.94 33.27 5.28
CA ARG A 344 -2.28 34.45 4.68
C ARG A 344 -2.91 34.86 3.35
N THR A 345 -3.24 33.90 2.51
CA THR A 345 -3.74 34.11 1.16
C THR A 345 -5.25 34.32 1.11
N GLY A 346 -5.94 34.23 2.25
CA GLY A 346 -7.39 34.25 2.37
C GLY A 346 -8.01 32.89 2.09
N CYS A 347 -9.25 32.73 2.57
CA CYS A 347 -10.06 31.53 2.32
C CYS A 347 -10.74 31.68 0.95
N LYS A 348 -10.56 30.73 0.05
CA LYS A 348 -11.11 30.76 -1.31
C LYS A 348 -12.50 30.13 -1.30
N ILE A 349 -13.38 30.75 -2.03
CA ILE A 349 -14.77 30.33 -2.17
C ILE A 349 -15.04 29.95 -3.62
N ALA A 350 -15.73 28.84 -3.82
CA ALA A 350 -16.31 28.47 -5.09
C ALA A 350 -17.73 27.92 -4.87
N VAL A 351 -18.69 28.37 -5.68
CA VAL A 351 -20.04 27.82 -5.67
C VAL A 351 -20.21 26.99 -6.94
N VAL A 352 -20.61 25.73 -6.77
CA VAL A 352 -20.97 24.84 -7.86
C VAL A 352 -22.46 24.52 -7.79
N ASP A 353 -23.11 24.50 -8.96
CA ASP A 353 -24.52 24.12 -9.05
C ASP A 353 -24.72 22.59 -8.96
N ALA A 354 -25.96 22.13 -9.02
CA ALA A 354 -26.30 20.69 -8.93
C ALA A 354 -25.65 19.82 -10.02
N THR A 355 -25.15 20.41 -11.10
CA THR A 355 -24.43 19.72 -12.20
C THR A 355 -22.92 19.72 -12.01
N GLY A 356 -22.40 20.36 -10.97
CA GLY A 356 -20.97 20.56 -10.72
C GLY A 356 -20.37 21.74 -11.52
N LYS A 357 -21.19 22.54 -12.20
CA LYS A 357 -20.73 23.74 -12.94
C LYS A 357 -20.39 24.87 -11.95
N LEU A 358 -19.23 25.50 -12.12
CA LEU A 358 -18.84 26.66 -11.38
C LEU A 358 -19.73 27.88 -11.73
N VAL A 359 -20.40 28.45 -10.72
CA VAL A 359 -21.33 29.58 -10.89
C VAL A 359 -20.89 30.87 -10.20
N ALA A 360 -20.04 30.77 -9.17
CA ALA A 360 -19.46 31.94 -8.48
C ALA A 360 -18.14 31.59 -7.81
N THR A 361 -17.28 32.59 -7.67
CA THR A 361 -16.04 32.53 -6.89
C THR A 361 -15.84 33.83 -6.08
N ASP A 362 -15.15 33.71 -4.94
CA ASP A 362 -14.74 34.83 -4.13
C ASP A 362 -13.51 34.48 -3.27
N THR A 363 -12.91 35.46 -2.62
CA THR A 363 -11.86 35.27 -1.63
C THR A 363 -12.12 36.14 -0.40
N ILE A 364 -12.24 35.52 0.75
CA ILE A 364 -12.50 36.18 2.03
C ILE A 364 -11.25 36.11 2.94
N TYR A 365 -11.14 37.04 3.86
CA TYR A 365 -9.99 37.19 4.72
C TYR A 365 -10.37 37.27 6.22
N PRO A 366 -10.96 36.21 6.78
CA PRO A 366 -11.41 36.20 8.17
C PRO A 366 -10.26 36.22 9.18
N HIS A 367 -9.07 35.71 8.78
CA HIS A 367 -7.91 35.56 9.66
C HIS A 367 -6.92 36.72 9.62
N GLU A 368 -5.90 36.65 10.47
CA GLU A 368 -4.79 37.63 10.44
C GLU A 368 -4.08 37.58 9.06
N PRO A 369 -3.59 38.73 8.57
CA PRO A 369 -3.55 40.05 9.23
C PRO A 369 -4.83 40.89 9.07
N ARG A 370 -5.76 40.52 8.15
CA ARG A 370 -6.90 41.38 7.79
C ARG A 370 -8.07 41.30 8.76
N ARG A 371 -8.30 40.19 9.47
CA ARG A 371 -9.37 39.98 10.48
C ARG A 371 -10.77 40.44 10.04
N GLN A 372 -11.15 40.20 8.78
CA GLN A 372 -12.45 40.60 8.21
C GLN A 372 -13.52 39.55 8.49
N TRP A 373 -13.70 39.14 9.76
CA TRP A 373 -14.59 38.06 10.15
C TRP A 373 -16.04 38.31 9.77
N GLU A 374 -16.65 39.39 10.24
CA GLU A 374 -18.05 39.70 9.99
C GLU A 374 -18.34 39.92 8.50
N GLN A 375 -17.44 40.60 7.77
CA GLN A 375 -17.56 40.72 6.32
C GLN A 375 -17.56 39.39 5.63
N SER A 376 -16.71 38.46 6.08
CA SER A 376 -16.64 37.11 5.55
C SER A 376 -17.94 36.30 5.80
N VAL A 377 -18.52 36.40 7.01
CA VAL A 377 -19.83 35.85 7.33
C VAL A 377 -20.92 36.36 6.39
N GLN A 378 -20.95 37.68 6.16
CA GLN A 378 -21.95 38.28 5.24
C GLN A 378 -21.75 37.85 3.79
N THR A 379 -20.52 37.73 3.31
CA THR A 379 -20.21 37.22 1.97
C THR A 379 -20.72 35.80 1.78
N ILE A 380 -20.40 34.87 2.70
CA ILE A 380 -20.89 33.50 2.65
C ILE A 380 -22.44 33.49 2.64
N LYS A 381 -23.08 34.23 3.58
CA LYS A 381 -24.53 34.33 3.64
C LYS A 381 -25.15 34.80 2.31
N GLN A 382 -24.59 35.84 1.70
CA GLN A 382 -25.09 36.40 0.43
C GLN A 382 -24.94 35.39 -0.72
N LEU A 383 -23.79 34.71 -0.82
CA LEU A 383 -23.57 33.66 -1.84
C LEU A 383 -24.53 32.48 -1.64
N CYS A 384 -24.74 32.04 -0.41
CA CYS A 384 -25.67 30.97 -0.11
C CYS A 384 -27.12 31.33 -0.51
N ALA A 385 -27.57 32.56 -0.22
CA ALA A 385 -28.90 33.01 -0.58
C ALA A 385 -29.07 33.21 -2.10
N LYS A 386 -28.08 33.84 -2.76
CA LYS A 386 -28.09 34.13 -4.19
C LYS A 386 -28.13 32.89 -5.05
N HIS A 387 -27.41 31.82 -4.65
CA HIS A 387 -27.27 30.61 -5.44
C HIS A 387 -28.05 29.41 -4.89
N ASN A 388 -28.90 29.62 -3.88
CA ASN A 388 -29.69 28.55 -3.21
C ASN A 388 -28.78 27.39 -2.75
N VAL A 389 -27.67 27.69 -2.09
CA VAL A 389 -26.72 26.69 -1.60
C VAL A 389 -27.38 25.79 -0.55
N GLU A 390 -27.18 24.50 -0.68
CA GLU A 390 -27.71 23.49 0.23
C GLU A 390 -26.65 22.96 1.19
N LEU A 391 -25.38 22.92 0.73
CA LEU A 391 -24.26 22.39 1.52
C LEU A 391 -23.05 23.35 1.42
N ILE A 392 -22.33 23.49 2.54
CA ILE A 392 -21.03 24.14 2.60
C ILE A 392 -19.96 23.06 2.81
N ALA A 393 -19.08 22.85 1.83
CA ALA A 393 -17.95 21.94 1.90
C ALA A 393 -16.70 22.71 2.38
N ILE A 394 -16.04 22.23 3.41
CA ILE A 394 -14.87 22.88 4.03
C ILE A 394 -13.69 21.93 3.91
N GLY A 395 -12.60 22.38 3.28
CA GLY A 395 -11.35 21.61 3.25
C GLY A 395 -10.78 21.35 4.65
N ASN A 396 -10.20 20.19 4.89
CA ASN A 396 -9.68 19.80 6.21
C ASN A 396 -8.20 20.20 6.45
N GLY A 397 -7.67 21.15 5.66
CA GLY A 397 -6.30 21.65 5.81
C GLY A 397 -6.12 22.70 6.89
N THR A 398 -5.03 23.48 6.73
CA THR A 398 -4.68 24.55 7.67
C THR A 398 -5.80 25.59 7.78
N ALA A 399 -6.20 25.96 9.00
CA ALA A 399 -7.32 26.85 9.31
C ALA A 399 -8.72 26.27 9.01
N SER A 400 -8.84 24.95 8.88
CA SER A 400 -10.13 24.28 8.67
C SER A 400 -11.11 24.57 9.81
N ARG A 401 -10.65 24.60 11.06
CA ARG A 401 -11.47 24.82 12.26
C ARG A 401 -12.05 26.22 12.31
N GLU A 402 -11.20 27.21 12.10
CA GLU A 402 -11.62 28.61 12.06
C GLU A 402 -12.60 28.82 10.92
N THR A 403 -12.37 28.15 9.78
CA THR A 403 -13.29 28.18 8.63
C THR A 403 -14.59 27.45 8.92
N ASP A 404 -14.55 26.34 9.66
CA ASP A 404 -15.73 25.61 10.12
C ASP A 404 -16.58 26.47 11.07
N LYS A 405 -15.95 27.18 12.01
CA LYS A 405 -16.64 28.14 12.89
C LYS A 405 -17.27 29.28 12.09
N LEU A 406 -16.53 29.87 11.15
CA LEU A 406 -17.00 30.92 10.26
C LEU A 406 -18.25 30.47 9.48
N ALA A 407 -18.20 29.25 8.90
CA ALA A 407 -19.33 28.67 8.19
C ALA A 407 -20.53 28.44 9.12
N GLY A 408 -20.29 28.00 10.37
CA GLY A 408 -21.34 27.83 11.38
C GLY A 408 -22.04 29.16 11.72
N GLU A 409 -21.29 30.25 11.88
CA GLU A 409 -21.86 31.58 12.09
C GLU A 409 -22.64 32.10 10.85
N ALA A 410 -22.12 31.83 9.65
CA ALA A 410 -22.83 32.17 8.42
C ALA A 410 -24.15 31.41 8.27
N ILE A 411 -24.22 30.12 8.64
CA ILE A 411 -25.45 29.33 8.66
C ILE A 411 -26.45 29.91 9.65
N LYS A 412 -26.02 30.22 10.88
CA LYS A 412 -26.88 30.86 11.90
C LYS A 412 -27.43 32.19 11.38
N ALA A 413 -26.57 33.01 10.75
CA ALA A 413 -26.97 34.32 10.19
C ALA A 413 -27.90 34.19 8.95
N ALA A 414 -27.79 33.09 8.18
CA ALA A 414 -28.64 32.83 7.02
C ALA A 414 -30.07 32.40 7.41
N ALA A 415 -30.29 31.96 8.66
CA ALA A 415 -31.57 31.44 9.17
C ALA A 415 -32.23 30.38 8.26
N ASN A 416 -31.39 29.60 7.54
CA ASN A 416 -31.84 28.53 6.67
C ASN A 416 -31.59 27.16 7.34
N PRO A 417 -32.64 26.46 7.85
CA PRO A 417 -32.47 25.21 8.56
C PRO A 417 -32.03 24.02 7.69
N LYS A 418 -32.07 24.19 6.37
CA LYS A 418 -31.65 23.18 5.40
C LYS A 418 -30.17 23.28 5.04
N LEU A 419 -29.54 24.43 5.30
CA LEU A 419 -28.12 24.66 4.99
C LEU A 419 -27.25 23.93 6.02
N GLN A 420 -26.41 23.04 5.54
CA GLN A 420 -25.49 22.23 6.37
C GLN A 420 -24.05 22.45 5.96
N LYS A 421 -23.13 22.28 6.90
CA LYS A 421 -21.69 22.29 6.62
C LYS A 421 -21.10 20.90 6.77
N VAL A 422 -20.09 20.58 5.98
CA VAL A 422 -19.39 19.27 5.96
C VAL A 422 -17.93 19.51 5.74
N VAL A 423 -17.10 18.94 6.61
CA VAL A 423 -15.65 18.93 6.38
C VAL A 423 -15.32 17.84 5.37
N VAL A 424 -14.55 18.19 4.36
CA VAL A 424 -14.18 17.34 3.23
C VAL A 424 -12.66 17.21 3.16
N SER A 425 -12.16 16.02 2.88
CA SER A 425 -10.73 15.83 2.66
C SER A 425 -10.26 16.67 1.46
N GLU A 426 -9.28 17.55 1.65
CA GLU A 426 -8.64 18.30 0.57
C GLU A 426 -7.40 17.59 -0.01
N ALA A 427 -7.15 16.36 0.40
CA ALA A 427 -6.00 15.57 -0.05
C ALA A 427 -5.84 15.62 -1.58
N GLY A 428 -4.66 16.03 -2.08
CA GLY A 428 -4.38 16.20 -3.50
C GLY A 428 -5.06 17.41 -4.19
N ALA A 429 -5.89 18.23 -3.52
CA ALA A 429 -6.54 19.36 -4.15
C ALA A 429 -5.54 20.39 -4.68
N SER A 430 -4.43 20.63 -3.98
CA SER A 430 -3.35 21.50 -4.44
C SER A 430 -2.65 20.96 -5.70
N VAL A 431 -2.47 19.65 -5.79
CA VAL A 431 -1.89 19.00 -6.97
C VAL A 431 -2.83 19.13 -8.17
N TYR A 432 -4.13 18.89 -7.94
CA TYR A 432 -5.15 19.10 -8.98
C TYR A 432 -5.14 20.56 -9.47
N SER A 433 -5.19 21.55 -8.56
CA SER A 433 -5.29 22.95 -8.94
C SER A 433 -4.11 23.42 -9.80
N ALA A 434 -2.92 22.89 -9.59
CA ALA A 434 -1.72 23.18 -10.35
C ALA A 434 -1.55 22.33 -11.62
N SER A 435 -2.42 21.33 -11.84
CA SER A 435 -2.30 20.38 -12.95
C SER A 435 -2.69 21.03 -14.29
N GLU A 436 -2.14 20.47 -15.38
CA GLU A 436 -2.52 20.82 -16.75
C GLU A 436 -4.01 20.50 -17.02
N PHE A 437 -4.53 19.43 -16.37
CA PHE A 437 -5.94 19.07 -16.47
C PHE A 437 -6.84 20.19 -15.92
N ALA A 438 -6.56 20.69 -14.71
CA ALA A 438 -7.32 21.80 -14.12
C ALA A 438 -7.15 23.10 -14.90
N ALA A 439 -5.99 23.33 -15.53
CA ALA A 439 -5.77 24.48 -16.40
C ALA A 439 -6.63 24.43 -17.66
N LYS A 440 -6.81 23.23 -18.25
CA LYS A 440 -7.71 23.03 -19.39
C LYS A 440 -9.19 23.12 -18.99
N GLU A 441 -9.54 22.61 -17.81
CA GLU A 441 -10.93 22.63 -17.29
C GLU A 441 -11.37 24.05 -16.93
N PHE A 442 -10.43 24.88 -16.42
CA PHE A 442 -10.68 26.25 -15.99
C PHE A 442 -9.62 27.24 -16.54
N PRO A 443 -9.58 27.51 -17.86
CA PRO A 443 -8.52 28.32 -18.46
C PRO A 443 -8.51 29.79 -17.98
N GLY A 444 -9.65 30.30 -17.54
CA GLY A 444 -9.79 31.69 -17.03
C GLY A 444 -9.80 31.81 -15.52
N LEU A 445 -9.65 30.72 -14.76
CA LEU A 445 -9.74 30.74 -13.30
C LEU A 445 -8.35 30.71 -12.66
N ASP A 446 -8.13 31.59 -11.68
CA ASP A 446 -6.90 31.60 -10.90
C ASP A 446 -6.64 30.24 -10.23
N VAL A 447 -5.37 29.81 -10.25
CA VAL A 447 -4.94 28.51 -9.70
C VAL A 447 -5.41 28.34 -8.25
N SER A 448 -5.38 29.39 -7.44
CA SER A 448 -5.77 29.32 -6.02
C SER A 448 -7.25 29.05 -5.79
N LEU A 449 -8.12 29.34 -6.76
CA LEU A 449 -9.56 29.13 -6.67
C LEU A 449 -9.99 27.71 -7.12
N ARG A 450 -9.18 27.04 -7.91
CA ARG A 450 -9.48 25.69 -8.42
C ARG A 450 -9.57 24.65 -7.30
N GLY A 451 -8.82 24.85 -6.21
CA GLY A 451 -8.89 24.00 -5.00
C GLY A 451 -10.29 24.04 -4.38
N ALA A 452 -10.87 25.21 -4.22
CA ALA A 452 -12.23 25.36 -3.67
C ALA A 452 -13.29 24.71 -4.56
N VAL A 453 -13.15 24.77 -5.90
CA VAL A 453 -14.03 24.05 -6.83
C VAL A 453 -13.94 22.54 -6.61
N SER A 454 -12.72 22.02 -6.50
CA SER A 454 -12.50 20.59 -6.26
C SER A 454 -13.11 20.15 -4.93
N ILE A 455 -12.94 20.92 -3.85
CA ILE A 455 -13.53 20.64 -2.52
C ILE A 455 -15.06 20.57 -2.62
N ALA A 456 -15.70 21.51 -3.34
CA ALA A 456 -17.14 21.49 -3.52
C ALA A 456 -17.63 20.26 -4.30
N ARG A 457 -16.97 19.93 -5.41
CA ARG A 457 -17.32 18.80 -6.27
C ARG A 457 -17.06 17.44 -5.61
N ARG A 458 -16.04 17.32 -4.75
CA ARG A 458 -15.80 16.10 -3.97
C ARG A 458 -16.94 15.78 -3.03
N LEU A 459 -17.62 16.78 -2.50
CA LEU A 459 -18.80 16.53 -1.69
C LEU A 459 -19.96 16.03 -2.55
N GLN A 460 -20.10 16.53 -3.79
CA GLN A 460 -21.14 16.05 -4.71
C GLN A 460 -20.87 14.59 -5.12
N ASP A 461 -19.66 14.29 -5.60
CA ASP A 461 -19.23 12.93 -5.96
C ASP A 461 -17.70 12.78 -5.78
N PRO A 462 -17.25 12.13 -4.70
CA PRO A 462 -15.83 11.91 -4.43
C PRO A 462 -15.11 11.18 -5.56
N LEU A 463 -15.72 10.12 -6.11
CA LEU A 463 -15.12 9.31 -7.16
C LEU A 463 -14.89 10.15 -8.42
N ALA A 464 -15.91 10.85 -8.90
CA ALA A 464 -15.85 11.63 -10.13
C ALA A 464 -14.79 12.75 -10.09
N GLU A 465 -14.50 13.29 -8.90
CA GLU A 465 -13.50 14.34 -8.73
C GLU A 465 -12.10 13.79 -8.46
N LEU A 466 -11.97 12.80 -7.57
CA LEU A 466 -10.66 12.26 -7.17
C LEU A 466 -9.92 11.54 -8.31
N VAL A 467 -10.63 10.95 -9.27
CA VAL A 467 -10.01 10.32 -10.46
C VAL A 467 -9.25 11.29 -11.35
N LYS A 468 -9.46 12.62 -11.21
CA LYS A 468 -8.71 13.67 -11.91
C LYS A 468 -7.30 13.88 -11.35
N ILE A 469 -6.99 13.29 -10.19
CA ILE A 469 -5.74 13.44 -9.46
C ILE A 469 -4.94 12.16 -9.64
N GLU A 470 -3.62 12.29 -9.81
CA GLU A 470 -2.75 11.13 -9.77
C GLU A 470 -2.89 10.43 -8.41
N PRO A 471 -3.21 9.11 -8.35
CA PRO A 471 -3.60 8.46 -7.11
C PRO A 471 -2.57 8.60 -5.97
N LYS A 472 -1.28 8.51 -6.27
CA LYS A 472 -0.22 8.70 -5.25
C LYS A 472 -0.16 10.13 -4.68
N ALA A 473 -0.67 11.13 -5.39
CA ALA A 473 -0.70 12.52 -4.93
C ALA A 473 -1.86 12.79 -3.94
N ILE A 474 -2.81 11.87 -3.79
CA ILE A 474 -3.89 11.95 -2.79
C ILE A 474 -3.33 11.84 -1.37
N GLY A 475 -2.22 11.13 -1.18
CA GLY A 475 -1.43 11.24 0.04
C GLY A 475 -2.02 10.58 1.29
N VAL A 476 -2.79 9.51 1.13
CA VAL A 476 -3.39 8.74 2.24
C VAL A 476 -2.56 7.54 2.70
N GLY A 477 -1.33 7.43 2.23
CA GLY A 477 -0.37 6.41 2.65
C GLY A 477 0.63 6.94 3.68
N GLN A 478 0.94 6.15 4.70
CA GLN A 478 1.87 6.57 5.76
C GLN A 478 3.34 6.54 5.34
N TYR A 479 3.71 5.62 4.45
CA TYR A 479 5.10 5.37 4.01
C TYR A 479 5.26 5.46 2.49
N GLN A 480 4.44 6.27 1.83
CA GLN A 480 4.39 6.33 0.37
C GLN A 480 5.70 6.69 -0.33
N HIS A 481 6.61 7.41 0.36
CA HIS A 481 7.91 7.79 -0.18
C HIS A 481 9.03 6.77 0.10
N ASP A 482 8.72 5.72 0.87
CA ASP A 482 9.67 4.68 1.28
C ASP A 482 9.46 3.35 0.57
N VAL A 483 8.46 3.27 -0.28
CA VAL A 483 8.10 2.08 -1.06
C VAL A 483 8.51 2.24 -2.53
N ASP A 484 8.58 1.13 -3.26
CA ASP A 484 8.81 1.14 -4.70
C ASP A 484 7.70 1.92 -5.43
N GLN A 485 8.09 3.01 -6.12
CA GLN A 485 7.15 3.95 -6.73
C GLN A 485 6.41 3.38 -7.94
N TYR A 486 7.02 2.45 -8.67
CA TYR A 486 6.39 1.78 -9.80
C TYR A 486 5.30 0.80 -9.33
N ARG A 487 5.63 -0.02 -8.33
CA ARG A 487 4.67 -0.95 -7.70
C ARG A 487 3.52 -0.19 -7.05
N LEU A 488 3.82 0.92 -6.36
CA LEU A 488 2.80 1.80 -5.77
C LEU A 488 1.85 2.32 -6.86
N ALA A 489 2.37 2.93 -7.93
CA ALA A 489 1.55 3.49 -9.00
C ALA A 489 0.62 2.43 -9.60
N ARG A 490 1.15 1.26 -9.97
CA ARG A 490 0.34 0.15 -10.53
C ARG A 490 -0.77 -0.31 -9.58
N ALA A 491 -0.44 -0.49 -8.30
CA ALA A 491 -1.42 -0.94 -7.32
C ALA A 491 -2.54 0.08 -7.11
N LEU A 492 -2.20 1.37 -7.06
CA LEU A 492 -3.21 2.44 -6.91
C LEU A 492 -4.06 2.61 -8.16
N ASP A 493 -3.48 2.53 -9.35
CA ASP A 493 -4.23 2.57 -10.61
C ASP A 493 -5.23 1.40 -10.70
N ALA A 494 -4.83 0.19 -10.32
CA ALA A 494 -5.73 -0.95 -10.26
C ALA A 494 -6.89 -0.72 -9.27
N ARG A 495 -6.63 -0.13 -8.10
CA ARG A 495 -7.70 0.22 -7.14
C ARG A 495 -8.68 1.25 -7.67
N VAL A 496 -8.18 2.27 -8.39
CA VAL A 496 -9.06 3.26 -9.04
C VAL A 496 -9.93 2.59 -10.10
N GLU A 497 -9.35 1.74 -10.94
CA GLU A 497 -10.07 0.97 -11.95
C GLU A 497 -11.18 0.13 -11.32
N ASP A 498 -10.86 -0.62 -10.27
CA ASP A 498 -11.82 -1.46 -9.55
C ASP A 498 -12.99 -0.62 -8.98
N CYS A 499 -12.70 0.53 -8.35
CA CYS A 499 -13.73 1.42 -7.80
C CYS A 499 -14.65 1.99 -8.87
N VAL A 500 -14.09 2.49 -9.98
CA VAL A 500 -14.86 3.08 -11.08
C VAL A 500 -15.79 2.03 -11.73
N ASN A 501 -15.27 0.83 -11.97
CA ASN A 501 -16.05 -0.23 -12.59
C ASN A 501 -17.09 -0.86 -11.61
N ALA A 502 -16.82 -0.85 -10.30
CA ALA A 502 -17.81 -1.25 -9.31
C ALA A 502 -19.02 -0.30 -9.25
N VAL A 503 -18.78 1.00 -9.29
CA VAL A 503 -19.84 2.04 -9.28
C VAL A 503 -20.56 2.11 -10.62
N GLY A 504 -19.81 2.01 -11.73
CA GLY A 504 -20.30 2.26 -13.09
C GLY A 504 -20.37 3.76 -13.43
N VAL A 505 -20.39 4.09 -14.69
CA VAL A 505 -20.20 5.45 -15.18
C VAL A 505 -21.32 5.89 -16.12
N TYR A 506 -21.93 7.04 -15.84
CA TYR A 506 -22.93 7.65 -16.74
C TYR A 506 -22.22 8.37 -17.90
N VAL A 507 -22.28 7.78 -19.10
CA VAL A 507 -21.50 8.22 -20.27
C VAL A 507 -21.83 9.65 -20.72
N ASN A 508 -23.05 10.09 -20.49
CA ASN A 508 -23.50 11.42 -20.92
C ASN A 508 -23.05 12.56 -20.01
N THR A 509 -22.59 12.25 -18.78
CA THR A 509 -22.18 13.27 -17.81
C THR A 509 -20.72 13.12 -17.36
N ALA A 510 -20.12 11.96 -17.56
CA ALA A 510 -18.78 11.66 -17.10
C ALA A 510 -17.70 12.50 -17.79
N SER A 511 -16.66 12.87 -17.05
CA SER A 511 -15.45 13.49 -17.60
C SER A 511 -14.59 12.46 -18.34
N ALA A 512 -13.72 12.92 -19.22
CA ALA A 512 -12.75 12.05 -19.90
C ALA A 512 -11.84 11.32 -18.89
N ALA A 513 -11.48 11.98 -17.78
CA ALA A 513 -10.69 11.37 -16.70
C ALA A 513 -11.42 10.18 -16.05
N LEU A 514 -12.71 10.30 -15.79
CA LEU A 514 -13.52 9.20 -15.23
C LEU A 514 -13.69 8.08 -16.25
N LEU A 515 -14.00 8.42 -17.51
CA LEU A 515 -14.17 7.45 -18.60
C LEU A 515 -12.90 6.65 -18.86
N SER A 516 -11.71 7.26 -18.75
CA SER A 516 -10.44 6.57 -18.98
C SER A 516 -10.10 5.49 -17.94
N ARG A 517 -10.85 5.43 -16.84
CA ARG A 517 -10.75 4.40 -15.80
C ARG A 517 -11.76 3.26 -15.98
N VAL A 518 -12.64 3.36 -16.96
CA VAL A 518 -13.57 2.29 -17.32
C VAL A 518 -12.82 1.20 -18.09
N SER A 519 -13.12 -0.06 -17.75
CA SER A 519 -12.55 -1.24 -18.40
C SER A 519 -12.53 -1.11 -19.93
N GLY A 520 -11.38 -1.35 -20.52
CA GLY A 520 -11.18 -1.33 -21.99
C GLY A 520 -11.07 0.07 -22.62
N LEU A 521 -11.28 1.17 -21.86
CA LEU A 521 -11.17 2.53 -22.39
C LEU A 521 -9.77 3.14 -22.16
N SER A 522 -9.11 3.53 -23.24
CA SER A 522 -7.91 4.36 -23.18
C SER A 522 -8.27 5.85 -23.02
N ALA A 523 -7.31 6.67 -22.57
CA ALA A 523 -7.49 8.13 -22.46
C ALA A 523 -7.97 8.76 -23.78
N THR A 524 -7.40 8.34 -24.92
CA THR A 524 -7.80 8.84 -26.24
C THR A 524 -9.26 8.48 -26.58
N VAL A 525 -9.68 7.25 -26.25
CA VAL A 525 -11.07 6.83 -26.51
C VAL A 525 -12.03 7.59 -25.58
N ALA A 526 -11.65 7.81 -24.32
CA ALA A 526 -12.43 8.61 -23.37
C ALA A 526 -12.64 10.05 -23.85
N GLU A 527 -11.58 10.70 -24.37
CA GLU A 527 -11.68 12.03 -24.99
C GLU A 527 -12.57 12.03 -26.22
N ASN A 528 -12.48 10.99 -27.06
CA ASN A 528 -13.33 10.86 -28.23
C ASN A 528 -14.81 10.66 -27.88
N ILE A 529 -15.12 9.95 -26.80
CA ILE A 529 -16.50 9.81 -26.29
C ILE A 529 -17.05 11.19 -25.90
N VAL A 530 -16.27 11.98 -25.14
CA VAL A 530 -16.68 13.32 -24.73
C VAL A 530 -16.91 14.20 -25.95
N ARG A 531 -15.95 14.25 -26.88
CA ARG A 531 -16.07 15.03 -28.11
C ARG A 531 -17.29 14.60 -28.93
N HIS A 532 -17.50 13.32 -29.10
CA HIS A 532 -18.64 12.80 -29.88
C HIS A 532 -19.97 13.25 -29.27
N ARG A 533 -20.15 13.21 -27.94
CA ARG A 533 -21.39 13.67 -27.30
C ARG A 533 -21.56 15.21 -27.42
N ASP A 534 -20.46 15.96 -27.35
CA ASP A 534 -20.49 17.42 -27.47
C ASP A 534 -20.89 17.86 -28.90
N ASP A 535 -20.41 17.12 -29.92
CA ASP A 535 -20.67 17.40 -31.32
C ASP A 535 -22.04 16.87 -31.78
N ASN A 536 -22.50 15.72 -31.28
CA ASN A 536 -23.67 14.98 -31.81
C ASN A 536 -24.83 14.88 -30.79
N GLY A 537 -24.66 15.42 -29.58
CA GLY A 537 -25.61 15.28 -28.49
C GLY A 537 -25.45 13.99 -27.68
N PRO A 538 -26.29 13.82 -26.65
CA PRO A 538 -26.15 12.70 -25.70
C PRO A 538 -26.45 11.35 -26.41
N PHE A 539 -25.72 10.33 -25.98
CA PHE A 539 -25.95 8.94 -26.38
C PHE A 539 -27.33 8.47 -25.94
N LYS A 540 -28.10 7.89 -26.84
CA LYS A 540 -29.44 7.35 -26.60
C LYS A 540 -29.41 5.83 -26.32
N ARG A 541 -28.42 5.13 -26.82
CA ARG A 541 -28.21 3.69 -26.66
C ARG A 541 -26.73 3.39 -26.48
N ARG A 542 -26.38 2.34 -25.74
CA ARG A 542 -25.00 1.84 -25.63
C ARG A 542 -24.38 1.53 -26.98
N LYS A 543 -25.13 0.96 -27.91
CA LYS A 543 -24.68 0.67 -29.29
C LYS A 543 -24.22 1.90 -30.06
N ASP A 544 -24.68 3.11 -29.70
CA ASP A 544 -24.23 4.35 -30.33
C ASP A 544 -22.76 4.66 -30.03
N LEU A 545 -22.16 4.07 -28.97
CA LEU A 545 -20.73 4.16 -28.68
C LEU A 545 -19.86 3.62 -29.81
N LEU A 546 -20.32 2.63 -30.58
CA LEU A 546 -19.59 2.12 -31.75
C LEU A 546 -19.38 3.16 -32.89
N LYS A 547 -20.08 4.31 -32.82
CA LYS A 547 -19.87 5.44 -33.72
C LYS A 547 -18.69 6.33 -33.29
N VAL A 548 -18.17 6.13 -32.08
CA VAL A 548 -17.04 6.91 -31.54
C VAL A 548 -15.73 6.46 -32.20
N ALA A 549 -14.92 7.41 -32.64
CA ALA A 549 -13.63 7.13 -33.26
C ALA A 549 -12.73 6.28 -32.33
N ARG A 550 -12.14 5.22 -32.88
CA ARG A 550 -11.28 4.25 -32.19
C ARG A 550 -11.96 3.36 -31.14
N LEU A 551 -13.26 3.40 -30.99
CA LEU A 551 -14.03 2.49 -30.16
C LEU A 551 -14.57 1.35 -31.05
N GLY A 552 -13.78 0.27 -31.16
CA GLY A 552 -14.17 -0.93 -31.90
C GLY A 552 -14.96 -1.93 -31.04
N GLU A 553 -15.38 -3.05 -31.67
CA GLU A 553 -16.20 -4.08 -31.00
C GLU A 553 -15.55 -4.65 -29.73
N LYS A 554 -14.25 -4.96 -29.75
CA LYS A 554 -13.54 -5.46 -28.57
C LYS A 554 -13.51 -4.47 -27.42
N THR A 555 -13.33 -3.18 -27.71
CA THR A 555 -13.39 -2.12 -26.70
C THR A 555 -14.81 -1.95 -26.17
N PHE A 556 -15.80 -2.02 -27.06
CA PHE A 556 -17.21 -1.96 -26.70
C PHE A 556 -17.60 -3.12 -25.79
N GLU A 557 -17.20 -4.34 -26.11
CA GLU A 557 -17.42 -5.53 -25.27
C GLU A 557 -16.91 -5.30 -23.85
N GLN A 558 -15.71 -4.76 -23.68
CA GLN A 558 -15.14 -4.56 -22.35
C GLN A 558 -15.79 -3.42 -21.56
N CYS A 559 -16.21 -2.34 -22.21
CA CYS A 559 -16.69 -1.15 -21.51
C CYS A 559 -18.20 -1.07 -21.34
N ALA A 560 -18.98 -1.69 -22.25
CA ALA A 560 -20.42 -1.44 -22.36
C ALA A 560 -21.22 -1.75 -21.11
N GLY A 561 -20.84 -2.79 -20.37
CA GLY A 561 -21.52 -3.15 -19.13
C GLY A 561 -21.31 -2.17 -17.99
N PHE A 562 -20.21 -1.40 -18.02
CA PHE A 562 -19.86 -0.40 -17.00
C PHE A 562 -20.36 1.01 -17.34
N LEU A 563 -20.72 1.26 -18.61
CA LEU A 563 -21.26 2.53 -19.07
C LEU A 563 -22.78 2.54 -18.99
N ARG A 564 -23.36 3.61 -18.40
CA ARG A 564 -24.79 3.74 -18.15
C ARG A 564 -25.38 4.92 -18.90
N ILE A 565 -26.64 4.76 -19.35
CA ILE A 565 -27.44 5.81 -19.96
C ILE A 565 -28.81 5.84 -19.25
N ALA A 566 -29.04 6.85 -18.38
CA ALA A 566 -30.21 6.89 -17.52
C ALA A 566 -31.54 7.04 -18.31
N ASP A 567 -31.59 7.96 -19.28
CA ASP A 567 -32.79 8.30 -20.03
C ASP A 567 -32.70 7.83 -21.48
N GLY A 568 -32.12 6.64 -21.67
CA GLY A 568 -31.89 6.07 -22.99
C GLY A 568 -33.14 5.42 -23.60
N ALA A 569 -33.08 5.12 -24.89
CA ALA A 569 -34.15 4.43 -25.63
C ALA A 569 -34.27 2.95 -25.18
N GLN A 570 -33.24 2.36 -24.63
CA GLN A 570 -33.21 0.98 -24.08
C GLN A 570 -33.12 1.02 -22.56
N PRO A 571 -34.15 0.57 -21.83
CA PRO A 571 -34.15 0.64 -20.36
C PRO A 571 -32.99 -0.09 -19.68
N LEU A 572 -32.48 -1.18 -20.30
CA LEU A 572 -31.34 -1.94 -19.78
C LEU A 572 -30.03 -1.16 -19.83
N ASP A 573 -29.93 -0.13 -20.67
CA ASP A 573 -28.73 0.70 -20.75
C ASP A 573 -28.49 1.53 -19.48
N ALA A 574 -29.50 1.69 -18.61
CA ALA A 574 -29.35 2.28 -17.28
C ALA A 574 -28.82 1.32 -16.21
N SER A 575 -28.78 0.01 -16.51
CA SER A 575 -28.42 -1.06 -15.59
C SER A 575 -26.95 -1.50 -15.81
N ALA A 576 -26.45 -2.41 -14.98
CA ALA A 576 -25.17 -3.07 -15.17
C ALA A 576 -25.31 -4.39 -15.95
N VAL A 577 -26.45 -4.70 -16.54
CA VAL A 577 -26.62 -5.84 -17.44
C VAL A 577 -25.82 -5.59 -18.72
N HIS A 578 -24.94 -6.54 -19.06
CA HIS A 578 -24.12 -6.44 -20.26
C HIS A 578 -24.99 -6.58 -21.53
N PRO A 579 -24.73 -5.83 -22.62
CA PRO A 579 -25.51 -5.95 -23.85
C PRO A 579 -25.59 -7.37 -24.44
N GLU A 580 -24.55 -8.18 -24.27
CA GLU A 580 -24.56 -9.59 -24.68
C GLU A 580 -25.63 -10.43 -23.97
N ALA A 581 -25.99 -10.06 -22.74
CA ALA A 581 -26.96 -10.75 -21.92
C ALA A 581 -28.40 -10.21 -22.06
N TYR A 582 -28.65 -9.22 -22.93
CA TYR A 582 -30.01 -8.73 -23.19
C TYR A 582 -30.97 -9.84 -23.67
N PRO A 583 -30.56 -10.83 -24.51
CA PRO A 583 -31.41 -11.95 -24.84
C PRO A 583 -31.93 -12.76 -23.63
N VAL A 584 -31.16 -12.85 -22.56
CA VAL A 584 -31.60 -13.48 -21.31
C VAL A 584 -32.79 -12.71 -20.70
N VAL A 585 -32.69 -11.38 -20.66
CA VAL A 585 -33.79 -10.53 -20.16
C VAL A 585 -35.01 -10.61 -21.09
N GLU A 586 -34.83 -10.69 -22.40
CA GLU A 586 -35.91 -10.88 -23.37
C GLU A 586 -36.64 -12.21 -23.14
N ARG A 587 -35.93 -13.30 -22.80
CA ARG A 587 -36.54 -14.57 -22.39
C ARG A 587 -37.36 -14.44 -21.10
N ILE A 588 -36.84 -13.69 -20.10
CA ILE A 588 -37.59 -13.41 -18.86
C ILE A 588 -38.86 -12.65 -19.17
N VAL A 589 -38.80 -11.61 -20.02
CA VAL A 589 -39.98 -10.83 -20.47
C VAL A 589 -41.00 -11.73 -21.18
N ALA A 590 -40.53 -12.55 -22.11
CA ALA A 590 -41.41 -13.45 -22.89
C ALA A 590 -42.11 -14.49 -21.98
N SER A 591 -41.36 -15.11 -21.07
CA SER A 591 -41.89 -16.14 -20.16
C SER A 591 -42.87 -15.60 -19.13
N THR A 592 -42.69 -14.34 -18.69
CA THR A 592 -43.52 -13.70 -17.67
C THR A 592 -44.64 -12.87 -18.26
N ALA A 593 -44.68 -12.67 -19.58
CA ALA A 593 -45.61 -11.78 -20.29
C ALA A 593 -45.68 -10.35 -19.71
N ARG A 594 -44.63 -9.90 -19.06
CA ARG A 594 -44.51 -8.56 -18.46
C ARG A 594 -43.52 -7.69 -19.24
N PRO A 595 -43.87 -6.43 -19.54
CA PRO A 595 -42.93 -5.54 -20.22
C PRO A 595 -41.78 -5.20 -19.30
N ILE A 596 -40.57 -5.00 -19.87
CA ILE A 596 -39.34 -4.78 -19.13
C ILE A 596 -39.42 -3.64 -18.10
N LYS A 597 -40.14 -2.57 -18.43
CA LYS A 597 -40.35 -1.44 -17.50
C LYS A 597 -41.17 -1.81 -16.24
N ALA A 598 -41.97 -2.87 -16.30
CA ALA A 598 -42.74 -3.37 -15.17
C ALA A 598 -41.98 -4.42 -14.36
N LEU A 599 -40.95 -5.05 -14.96
CA LEU A 599 -40.03 -5.97 -14.28
C LEU A 599 -38.98 -5.21 -13.47
N ILE A 600 -38.46 -4.12 -14.03
CA ILE A 600 -37.47 -3.27 -13.37
C ILE A 600 -38.05 -2.69 -12.08
N GLY A 601 -37.41 -3.01 -10.94
CA GLY A 601 -37.81 -2.52 -9.62
C GLY A 601 -38.84 -3.42 -8.88
N ASP A 602 -39.42 -4.42 -9.53
CA ASP A 602 -40.31 -5.38 -8.86
C ASP A 602 -39.51 -6.51 -8.19
N GLY A 603 -38.84 -6.16 -7.10
CA GLY A 603 -38.03 -7.13 -6.36
C GLY A 603 -38.79 -8.29 -5.74
N SER A 604 -40.11 -8.11 -5.46
CA SER A 604 -40.93 -9.20 -4.93
C SER A 604 -41.16 -10.29 -5.96
N PHE A 605 -41.46 -9.89 -7.18
CA PHE A 605 -41.65 -10.79 -8.30
C PHE A 605 -40.33 -11.44 -8.76
N LEU A 606 -39.27 -10.63 -8.95
CA LEU A 606 -38.00 -11.11 -9.46
C LEU A 606 -37.35 -12.15 -8.55
N ARG A 607 -37.47 -12.04 -7.23
CA ARG A 607 -37.00 -13.04 -6.26
C ARG A 607 -37.72 -14.36 -6.32
N GLY A 608 -38.95 -14.39 -6.86
CA GLY A 608 -39.73 -15.61 -7.08
C GLY A 608 -39.30 -16.39 -8.31
N LEU A 609 -38.50 -15.80 -9.22
CA LEU A 609 -38.05 -16.46 -10.44
C LEU A 609 -36.85 -17.39 -10.17
N LYS A 610 -36.87 -18.56 -10.77
CA LYS A 610 -35.79 -19.53 -10.70
C LYS A 610 -34.78 -19.27 -11.83
N ALA A 611 -33.56 -18.93 -11.48
CA ALA A 611 -32.52 -18.58 -12.46
C ALA A 611 -32.25 -19.68 -13.49
N GLU A 612 -32.38 -20.94 -13.06
CA GLU A 612 -32.17 -22.14 -13.88
C GLU A 612 -33.07 -22.21 -15.10
N GLN A 613 -34.22 -21.51 -15.10
CA GLN A 613 -35.16 -21.48 -16.22
C GLN A 613 -34.74 -20.57 -17.38
N PHE A 614 -33.76 -19.69 -17.14
CA PHE A 614 -33.35 -18.66 -18.09
C PHE A 614 -31.91 -18.79 -18.56
N THR A 615 -31.24 -19.90 -18.20
CA THR A 615 -29.88 -20.22 -18.64
C THR A 615 -29.86 -20.68 -20.12
N ASP A 616 -28.70 -20.53 -20.73
CA ASP A 616 -28.37 -21.11 -22.05
C ASP A 616 -26.90 -21.57 -22.06
N ASP A 617 -26.39 -21.98 -23.24
CA ASP A 617 -25.01 -22.44 -23.39
C ASP A 617 -23.95 -21.39 -23.07
N THR A 618 -24.30 -20.11 -23.10
CA THR A 618 -23.39 -18.98 -22.85
C THR A 618 -23.56 -18.40 -21.44
N PHE A 619 -24.81 -18.29 -20.95
CA PHE A 619 -25.15 -17.67 -19.69
C PHE A 619 -25.72 -18.69 -18.70
N GLY A 620 -24.90 -19.04 -17.71
CA GLY A 620 -25.28 -19.96 -16.64
C GLY A 620 -26.05 -19.30 -15.49
N VAL A 621 -26.30 -20.10 -14.45
CA VAL A 621 -27.01 -19.66 -13.24
C VAL A 621 -26.38 -18.46 -12.55
N PRO A 622 -25.04 -18.33 -12.43
CA PRO A 622 -24.42 -17.15 -11.79
C PRO A 622 -24.79 -15.85 -12.49
N THR A 623 -24.65 -15.78 -13.83
CA THR A 623 -24.97 -14.59 -14.62
C THR A 623 -26.46 -14.27 -14.56
N VAL A 624 -27.34 -15.28 -14.67
CA VAL A 624 -28.78 -15.04 -14.57
C VAL A 624 -29.20 -14.51 -13.19
N ARG A 625 -28.61 -15.00 -12.10
CA ARG A 625 -28.84 -14.47 -10.76
C ARG A 625 -28.38 -13.02 -10.62
N ASP A 626 -27.24 -12.67 -11.22
CA ASP A 626 -26.77 -11.29 -11.20
C ASP A 626 -27.70 -10.37 -12.01
N ILE A 627 -28.20 -10.83 -13.17
CA ILE A 627 -29.21 -10.11 -13.95
C ILE A 627 -30.50 -9.88 -13.14
N LEU A 628 -31.02 -10.90 -12.49
CA LEU A 628 -32.22 -10.76 -11.65
C LEU A 628 -32.03 -9.75 -10.51
N LYS A 629 -30.87 -9.79 -9.84
CA LYS A 629 -30.52 -8.81 -8.79
C LYS A 629 -30.39 -7.41 -9.34
N GLU A 630 -29.79 -7.27 -10.52
CA GLU A 630 -29.63 -5.97 -11.17
C GLU A 630 -30.98 -5.40 -11.63
N LEU A 631 -31.91 -6.22 -12.08
CA LEU A 631 -33.26 -5.78 -12.42
C LEU A 631 -34.08 -5.36 -11.20
N GLU A 632 -33.82 -5.91 -10.00
CA GLU A 632 -34.46 -5.46 -8.76
C GLU A 632 -34.12 -4.00 -8.44
N LYS A 633 -32.87 -3.58 -8.65
CA LYS A 633 -32.38 -2.23 -8.37
C LYS A 633 -31.35 -1.86 -9.44
N PRO A 634 -31.77 -1.47 -10.64
CA PRO A 634 -30.85 -1.19 -11.73
C PRO A 634 -29.92 -0.02 -11.42
N GLY A 635 -28.68 -0.20 -11.76
CA GLY A 635 -27.66 0.83 -11.55
C GLY A 635 -27.44 1.19 -10.08
N ARG A 636 -27.68 0.25 -9.15
CA ARG A 636 -27.45 0.50 -7.73
C ARG A 636 -26.02 0.98 -7.49
N ASP A 637 -25.90 2.13 -6.86
CA ASP A 637 -24.63 2.63 -6.35
C ASP A 637 -24.22 1.79 -5.13
N PRO A 638 -23.05 1.17 -5.11
CA PRO A 638 -22.57 0.39 -3.95
C PRO A 638 -22.16 1.27 -2.77
N ARG A 639 -22.03 2.58 -2.99
CA ARG A 639 -21.60 3.53 -1.97
C ARG A 639 -22.69 3.73 -0.91
N PRO A 640 -22.32 4.05 0.35
CA PRO A 640 -23.28 4.30 1.42
C PRO A 640 -24.11 5.57 1.16
N GLU A 641 -25.22 5.71 1.88
CA GLU A 641 -26.01 6.94 1.87
C GLU A 641 -25.25 8.08 2.56
N PHE A 642 -25.35 9.27 1.98
CA PHE A 642 -24.70 10.46 2.53
C PHE A 642 -25.28 10.86 3.90
N LYS A 643 -24.41 11.03 4.89
CA LYS A 643 -24.70 11.57 6.22
C LYS A 643 -23.63 12.59 6.58
N ALA A 644 -24.00 13.66 7.27
CA ALA A 644 -23.06 14.65 7.78
C ALA A 644 -22.74 14.39 9.25
N ALA A 645 -21.46 14.36 9.63
CA ALA A 645 -21.04 14.28 11.03
C ALA A 645 -21.34 15.58 11.75
N ARG A 646 -21.68 15.49 13.04
CA ARG A 646 -21.90 16.63 13.91
C ARG A 646 -20.79 16.70 14.95
N PHE A 647 -19.81 17.58 14.74
CA PHE A 647 -18.79 17.83 15.74
C PHE A 647 -19.36 18.57 16.94
N ALA A 648 -18.81 18.31 18.12
CA ALA A 648 -19.27 18.94 19.38
C ALA A 648 -18.95 20.42 19.39
N GLU A 649 -19.94 21.26 19.72
CA GLU A 649 -19.75 22.70 19.89
C GLU A 649 -18.82 22.98 21.07
N GLY A 650 -17.85 23.89 20.91
CA GLY A 650 -16.91 24.32 21.96
C GLY A 650 -15.72 23.39 22.18
N VAL A 651 -15.51 22.38 21.30
CA VAL A 651 -14.33 21.52 21.28
C VAL A 651 -13.54 21.82 20.00
N GLU A 652 -12.58 22.76 20.09
CA GLU A 652 -11.84 23.27 18.93
C GLU A 652 -10.34 22.95 19.00
N ASP A 653 -9.78 22.77 20.19
CA ASP A 653 -8.36 22.47 20.42
C ASP A 653 -8.20 21.24 21.32
N ILE A 654 -7.05 20.60 21.22
CA ILE A 654 -6.71 19.45 22.08
C ILE A 654 -6.84 19.76 23.58
N LYS A 655 -6.72 21.03 23.98
CA LYS A 655 -6.86 21.49 25.36
C LYS A 655 -8.33 21.52 25.83
N ASP A 656 -9.28 21.55 24.92
CA ASP A 656 -10.72 21.53 25.22
C ASP A 656 -11.19 20.11 25.52
N LEU A 657 -10.40 19.12 25.13
CA LEU A 657 -10.70 17.71 25.36
C LEU A 657 -10.53 17.34 26.83
N ARG A 658 -11.48 16.60 27.34
CA ARG A 658 -11.44 15.99 28.68
C ARG A 658 -11.62 14.49 28.56
N GLU A 659 -10.91 13.75 29.38
CA GLU A 659 -11.10 12.31 29.48
C GLU A 659 -12.56 12.00 29.82
N GLY A 660 -13.12 10.97 29.17
CA GLY A 660 -14.51 10.58 29.30
C GLY A 660 -15.51 11.31 28.39
N MET A 661 -15.09 12.37 27.65
CA MET A 661 -15.96 12.99 26.66
C MET A 661 -16.35 12.00 25.56
N VAL A 662 -17.64 11.99 25.22
CA VAL A 662 -18.17 11.22 24.08
C VAL A 662 -18.43 12.18 22.94
N LEU A 663 -17.77 11.94 21.83
CA LEU A 663 -17.74 12.81 20.65
C LEU A 663 -18.14 12.01 19.41
N GLU A 664 -18.68 12.69 18.43
CA GLU A 664 -18.85 12.15 17.07
C GLU A 664 -17.60 12.56 16.27
N GLY A 665 -17.03 11.63 15.50
CA GLY A 665 -15.87 11.89 14.68
C GLY A 665 -15.96 11.17 13.34
N VAL A 666 -15.09 11.57 12.42
CA VAL A 666 -14.95 10.96 11.10
C VAL A 666 -13.63 10.21 11.04
N VAL A 667 -13.66 8.95 10.65
CA VAL A 667 -12.44 8.15 10.43
C VAL A 667 -11.66 8.76 9.27
N SER A 668 -10.49 9.30 9.56
CA SER A 668 -9.63 9.93 8.54
C SER A 668 -8.73 8.92 7.85
N ASN A 669 -8.26 7.89 8.59
CA ASN A 669 -7.36 6.86 8.07
C ASN A 669 -7.45 5.59 8.92
N VAL A 670 -7.24 4.43 8.28
CA VAL A 670 -7.19 3.13 8.96
C VAL A 670 -5.84 2.48 8.71
N ALA A 671 -5.17 2.10 9.80
CA ALA A 671 -3.89 1.39 9.81
C ALA A 671 -4.05 0.01 10.48
N ALA A 672 -3.08 -0.89 10.30
CA ALA A 672 -3.12 -2.24 10.88
C ALA A 672 -3.25 -2.25 12.43
N PHE A 673 -2.78 -1.20 13.09
CA PHE A 673 -2.81 -1.07 14.56
C PHE A 673 -4.01 -0.28 15.09
N GLY A 674 -4.87 0.27 14.23
CA GLY A 674 -6.05 1.03 14.65
C GLY A 674 -6.54 2.05 13.63
N ALA A 675 -7.47 2.91 14.06
CA ALA A 675 -8.08 3.94 13.21
C ALA A 675 -7.78 5.34 13.73
N PHE A 676 -7.44 6.25 12.84
CA PHE A 676 -7.34 7.67 13.12
C PHE A 676 -8.71 8.32 12.91
N VAL A 677 -9.12 9.18 13.83
CA VAL A 677 -10.45 9.80 13.83
C VAL A 677 -10.31 11.30 14.04
N ASP A 678 -10.81 12.07 13.11
CA ASP A 678 -11.03 13.50 13.26
C ASP A 678 -12.26 13.73 14.15
N ILE A 679 -12.05 14.23 15.35
CA ILE A 679 -13.08 14.51 16.35
C ILE A 679 -13.40 16.00 16.51
N GLY A 680 -12.95 16.78 15.55
CA GLY A 680 -13.19 18.20 15.60
C GLY A 680 -12.05 19.04 16.22
N VAL A 681 -10.87 18.49 16.54
CA VAL A 681 -9.67 19.20 17.02
C VAL A 681 -8.53 19.12 16.01
N HIS A 682 -7.51 19.99 16.11
CA HIS A 682 -6.40 20.08 15.12
C HIS A 682 -5.52 18.84 15.00
N GLN A 683 -5.82 17.79 15.75
CA GLN A 683 -5.08 16.54 15.78
C GLN A 683 -6.04 15.37 15.76
N ASP A 684 -5.82 14.42 14.85
CA ASP A 684 -6.59 13.18 14.84
C ASP A 684 -6.32 12.37 16.10
N GLY A 685 -7.37 11.82 16.69
CA GLY A 685 -7.27 10.86 17.77
C GLY A 685 -7.05 9.45 17.21
N LEU A 686 -6.38 8.60 17.96
CA LEU A 686 -6.14 7.20 17.61
C LEU A 686 -7.06 6.28 18.43
N ILE A 687 -7.84 5.45 17.75
CA ILE A 687 -8.49 4.29 18.34
C ILE A 687 -7.56 3.09 18.07
N HIS A 688 -6.93 2.57 19.10
CA HIS A 688 -6.13 1.35 18.97
C HIS A 688 -7.02 0.16 18.61
N ILE A 689 -6.50 -0.83 17.87
CA ILE A 689 -7.26 -2.01 17.41
C ILE A 689 -8.02 -2.72 18.53
N SER A 690 -7.46 -2.77 19.75
CA SER A 690 -8.12 -3.35 20.92
C SER A 690 -9.29 -2.54 21.48
N ALA A 691 -9.45 -1.28 21.04
CA ALA A 691 -10.49 -0.35 21.49
C ALA A 691 -11.56 -0.09 20.40
N LEU A 692 -11.49 -0.79 19.27
CA LEU A 692 -12.41 -0.62 18.14
C LEU A 692 -13.77 -1.32 18.34
N ALA A 693 -13.77 -2.47 19.01
CA ALA A 693 -14.98 -3.26 19.27
C ALA A 693 -14.82 -4.06 20.58
N ASP A 694 -15.95 -4.59 21.07
CA ASP A 694 -15.96 -5.44 22.27
C ASP A 694 -15.43 -6.85 22.00
N THR A 695 -15.47 -7.27 20.73
CA THR A 695 -14.91 -8.55 20.27
C THR A 695 -13.50 -8.38 19.74
N PHE A 696 -12.76 -9.50 19.65
CA PHE A 696 -11.43 -9.46 19.03
C PHE A 696 -11.50 -9.04 17.57
N VAL A 697 -10.77 -7.99 17.22
CA VAL A 697 -10.65 -7.46 15.86
C VAL A 697 -9.31 -7.90 15.28
N LYS A 698 -9.35 -8.60 14.16
CA LYS A 698 -8.15 -9.05 13.45
C LYS A 698 -7.61 -7.95 12.54
N ASP A 699 -8.50 -7.29 11.82
CA ASP A 699 -8.19 -6.14 10.96
C ASP A 699 -9.14 -4.98 11.32
N PRO A 700 -8.61 -3.78 11.63
CA PRO A 700 -9.45 -2.61 11.89
C PRO A 700 -10.47 -2.30 10.79
N ARG A 701 -10.17 -2.65 9.54
CA ARG A 701 -11.04 -2.43 8.37
C ARG A 701 -12.32 -3.27 8.36
N ASP A 702 -12.33 -4.37 9.12
CA ASP A 702 -13.55 -5.18 9.30
C ASP A 702 -14.60 -4.43 10.13
N VAL A 703 -14.19 -3.40 10.87
CA VAL A 703 -15.01 -2.67 11.84
C VAL A 703 -15.27 -1.23 11.44
N VAL A 704 -14.28 -0.54 10.84
CA VAL A 704 -14.36 0.87 10.42
C VAL A 704 -13.62 1.10 9.11
N LYS A 705 -14.10 2.08 8.35
CA LYS A 705 -13.51 2.53 7.07
C LYS A 705 -13.24 4.02 7.11
N ALA A 706 -12.29 4.49 6.31
CA ALA A 706 -12.06 5.93 6.13
C ALA A 706 -13.34 6.60 5.61
N GLY A 707 -13.74 7.71 6.23
CA GLY A 707 -15.01 8.39 5.98
C GLY A 707 -16.18 7.97 6.86
N ASP A 708 -16.07 6.89 7.63
CA ASP A 708 -17.12 6.48 8.57
C ASP A 708 -17.30 7.49 9.70
N ILE A 709 -18.56 7.78 10.04
CA ILE A 709 -18.92 8.56 11.21
C ILE A 709 -19.04 7.62 12.40
N VAL A 710 -18.22 7.86 13.43
CA VAL A 710 -18.15 7.00 14.61
C VAL A 710 -18.34 7.81 15.89
N LYS A 711 -19.03 7.22 16.88
CA LYS A 711 -19.03 7.74 18.24
C LYS A 711 -17.83 7.19 18.99
N VAL A 712 -17.07 8.09 19.59
CA VAL A 712 -15.84 7.77 20.32
C VAL A 712 -15.83 8.42 21.68
N LYS A 713 -15.14 7.77 22.63
CA LYS A 713 -14.88 8.31 23.95
C LYS A 713 -13.40 8.63 24.09
N VAL A 714 -13.08 9.78 24.65
CA VAL A 714 -11.71 10.20 24.93
C VAL A 714 -11.19 9.43 26.16
N LEU A 715 -10.10 8.67 25.97
CA LEU A 715 -9.45 7.91 27.02
C LEU A 715 -8.31 8.68 27.69
N GLU A 716 -7.49 9.35 26.88
CA GLU A 716 -6.30 10.06 27.32
C GLU A 716 -5.99 11.21 26.38
N VAL A 717 -5.49 12.29 26.91
CA VAL A 717 -5.07 13.48 26.15
C VAL A 717 -3.66 13.89 26.59
N ASP A 718 -2.66 13.66 25.72
CA ASP A 718 -1.29 14.15 25.91
C ASP A 718 -1.06 15.41 25.08
N VAL A 719 -1.27 16.56 25.70
CA VAL A 719 -1.11 17.87 25.04
C VAL A 719 0.33 18.13 24.60
N ALA A 720 1.32 17.64 25.39
CA ALA A 720 2.74 17.87 25.12
C ALA A 720 3.22 17.11 23.87
N ARG A 721 2.72 15.87 23.70
CA ARG A 721 3.04 15.01 22.55
C ARG A 721 2.01 15.12 21.42
N LYS A 722 0.97 15.93 21.59
CA LYS A 722 -0.17 16.05 20.67
C LYS A 722 -0.79 14.68 20.34
N ARG A 723 -1.02 13.85 21.34
CA ARG A 723 -1.64 12.52 21.18
C ARG A 723 -2.97 12.48 21.90
N ILE A 724 -3.96 11.87 21.22
CA ILE A 724 -5.31 11.67 21.74
C ILE A 724 -5.63 10.20 21.60
N ALA A 725 -5.86 9.50 22.72
CA ALA A 725 -6.31 8.12 22.71
C ALA A 725 -7.83 8.07 22.79
N LEU A 726 -8.44 7.33 21.88
CA LEU A 726 -9.89 7.19 21.74
C LEU A 726 -10.31 5.72 21.85
N THR A 727 -11.59 5.49 22.18
CA THR A 727 -12.24 4.18 22.13
C THR A 727 -13.63 4.30 21.53
N ARG A 728 -14.07 3.26 20.79
CA ARG A 728 -15.46 3.11 20.38
C ARG A 728 -16.30 2.41 21.45
N ARG A 729 -15.68 1.74 22.40
CA ARG A 729 -16.34 1.11 23.53
C ARG A 729 -16.68 2.18 24.56
N LEU A 730 -17.90 2.64 24.56
CA LEU A 730 -18.34 3.77 25.38
C LEU A 730 -18.31 3.45 26.90
N ASP A 731 -18.23 2.18 27.27
CA ASP A 731 -18.14 1.71 28.66
C ASP A 731 -16.72 1.70 29.20
N ASP A 732 -15.68 1.88 28.34
CA ASP A 732 -14.29 1.96 28.78
C ASP A 732 -14.09 3.13 29.77
N THR A 733 -13.32 2.89 30.82
CA THR A 733 -13.01 3.90 31.84
C THR A 733 -11.73 4.63 31.48
N PRO A 734 -11.70 5.98 31.49
CA PRO A 734 -10.48 6.75 31.28
C PRO A 734 -9.39 6.37 32.30
N GLY A 735 -8.11 6.35 31.84
CA GLY A 735 -6.96 6.07 32.73
C GLY A 735 -6.66 4.57 32.97
N GLN A 736 -7.48 3.65 32.49
CA GLN A 736 -7.14 2.22 32.46
C GLN A 736 -6.58 1.86 31.09
N ALA A 737 -5.26 1.90 30.94
CA ALA A 737 -4.60 1.26 29.80
C ALA A 737 -5.06 -0.21 29.73
N SER A 738 -5.58 -0.63 28.59
CA SER A 738 -6.16 -1.95 28.37
C SER A 738 -5.12 -3.05 28.57
N SER A 739 -4.92 -3.48 29.81
CA SER A 739 -4.26 -4.75 30.13
C SER A 739 -5.30 -5.86 29.94
N ARG A 740 -5.41 -6.41 28.73
CA ARG A 740 -6.05 -7.71 28.54
C ARG A 740 -5.07 -8.82 28.85
N PRO A 741 -5.48 -9.86 29.59
CA PRO A 741 -4.65 -11.01 29.90
C PRO A 741 -4.49 -11.89 28.65
N GLY A 742 -3.30 -11.88 28.06
CA GLY A 742 -2.99 -12.64 26.88
C GLY A 742 -1.51 -12.72 26.55
N GLN A 743 -0.68 -12.74 27.61
CA GLN A 743 0.68 -13.33 27.58
C GLN A 743 1.10 -13.57 29.02
N ARG A 744 0.84 -14.78 29.51
CA ARG A 744 1.53 -15.31 30.67
C ARG A 744 2.95 -15.63 30.23
N ASP A 745 3.90 -14.79 30.63
CA ASP A 745 5.29 -15.21 30.75
C ASP A 745 5.38 -16.24 31.88
N GLU A 746 5.60 -17.50 31.49
CA GLU A 746 6.16 -18.51 32.39
C GLU A 746 7.58 -18.08 32.78
N ARG A 747 7.71 -17.47 33.93
CA ARG A 747 8.98 -17.49 34.68
C ARG A 747 8.72 -17.90 36.11
N GLY A 748 9.43 -18.99 36.44
CA GLY A 748 9.35 -19.83 37.57
C GLY A 748 9.44 -19.14 38.94
N GLN A 749 8.83 -19.85 39.82
CA GLN A 749 8.88 -19.68 41.26
C GLN A 749 10.31 -19.70 41.79
N GLY A 750 10.65 -18.73 42.59
CA GLY A 750 11.79 -18.76 43.50
C GLY A 750 11.44 -18.00 44.78
N GLN A 751 11.22 -18.75 45.86
CA GLN A 751 10.84 -18.29 47.20
C GLN A 751 11.92 -17.48 47.90
N GLY A 752 11.55 -16.39 48.53
CA GLY A 752 11.73 -15.88 49.87
C GLY A 752 13.12 -15.48 50.35
N PRO A 753 13.26 -14.88 51.53
CA PRO A 753 12.34 -14.12 52.34
C PRO A 753 12.81 -12.71 52.80
N ARG A 754 11.91 -12.01 53.45
CA ARG A 754 12.01 -10.70 54.12
C ARG A 754 13.27 -10.48 54.99
N ARG A 755 13.75 -9.23 55.05
CA ARG A 755 14.10 -8.54 56.33
C ARG A 755 14.17 -7.03 56.16
N ASP A 756 13.61 -6.38 57.16
CA ASP A 756 13.44 -4.97 57.46
C ASP A 756 14.73 -4.19 57.70
N ALA A 757 14.48 -2.85 57.69
CA ALA A 757 15.10 -1.78 58.46
C ALA A 757 15.80 -0.75 57.56
N GLY A 758 15.39 0.49 57.50
CA GLY A 758 15.25 1.47 58.48
C GLY A 758 16.22 2.62 58.23
N GLY A 759 15.80 3.88 58.17
CA GLY A 759 16.66 4.98 58.55
C GLY A 759 16.84 6.10 57.50
N GLN A 760 15.97 7.09 57.47
CA GLN A 760 16.23 8.50 57.83
C GLN A 760 17.36 9.28 57.13
N ASN A 761 17.00 10.29 56.37
CA ASN A 761 17.00 11.72 56.73
C ASN A 761 17.97 12.64 55.96
N ARG A 762 17.42 13.80 55.60
CA ARG A 762 17.99 15.16 55.39
C ARG A 762 18.53 15.59 54.05
N GLY A 763 17.70 16.49 53.46
CA GLY A 763 18.25 17.57 52.61
C GLY A 763 18.94 18.67 53.49
N PRO A 764 19.13 19.91 53.05
CA PRO A 764 18.91 20.59 51.78
C PRO A 764 20.15 21.40 51.32
N ASN A 765 20.20 22.02 50.19
CA ASN A 765 20.47 23.46 49.99
C ASN A 765 20.68 23.90 48.52
N ARG A 766 19.91 24.87 48.13
CA ARG A 766 20.19 26.22 47.55
C ARG A 766 21.40 26.39 46.62
N GLY A 767 21.07 27.03 45.48
CA GLY A 767 22.01 27.87 44.73
C GLY A 767 21.46 28.35 43.42
N GLN A 768 20.95 29.54 43.46
CA GLN A 768 20.64 30.58 42.50
C GLN A 768 21.48 30.62 41.23
N GLY A 769 20.83 30.98 40.12
CA GLY A 769 21.30 32.11 39.35
C GLY A 769 21.16 32.02 37.83
N ALA A 770 20.38 32.99 37.29
CA ALA A 770 20.52 33.68 36.04
C ALA A 770 20.05 33.02 34.71
N GLY A 771 18.90 33.45 34.19
CA GLY A 771 18.75 34.37 33.12
C GLY A 771 19.15 33.88 31.71
N GLY A 772 18.20 33.34 30.92
CA GLY A 772 18.40 33.17 29.48
C GLY A 772 17.05 33.16 28.76
N ARG A 773 16.88 34.08 27.84
CA ARG A 773 15.70 34.36 27.04
C ARG A 773 15.15 33.14 26.27
N PRO A 774 13.85 33.02 25.99
CA PRO A 774 13.26 31.93 25.30
C PRO A 774 13.59 31.94 23.81
N ALA A 775 14.09 30.84 23.30
CA ALA A 775 14.25 30.60 21.90
C ALA A 775 12.87 30.27 21.28
N GLN A 776 12.57 30.92 20.16
CA GLN A 776 11.37 30.75 19.38
C GLN A 776 11.32 29.30 18.84
N SER A 777 10.21 28.63 19.08
CA SER A 777 9.89 27.31 18.52
C SER A 777 9.71 27.41 17.02
N ALA A 778 10.42 26.59 16.27
CA ALA A 778 10.26 26.39 14.84
C ALA A 778 8.93 25.61 14.55
N PRO A 779 8.23 25.93 13.44
CA PRO A 779 6.99 25.23 13.09
C PRO A 779 7.25 23.83 12.53
N PRO A 780 6.27 22.91 12.60
CA PRO A 780 6.43 21.52 12.16
C PRO A 780 6.57 21.44 10.64
N ALA A 781 7.51 20.64 10.20
CA ALA A 781 7.85 20.43 8.80
C ALA A 781 6.76 19.57 8.08
N ASN A 782 5.91 20.27 7.32
CA ASN A 782 5.18 19.70 6.19
C ASN A 782 5.44 20.60 4.97
N ASN A 783 6.69 20.72 4.55
CA ASN A 783 7.09 21.63 3.47
C ASN A 783 7.98 21.00 2.40
N ALA A 784 7.71 19.75 2.00
CA ALA A 784 8.35 19.17 0.81
C ALA A 784 7.96 19.95 -0.48
N LEU A 785 6.77 20.57 -0.50
CA LEU A 785 6.31 21.42 -1.61
C LEU A 785 6.94 22.82 -1.61
N ALA A 786 7.22 23.40 -0.45
CA ALA A 786 7.88 24.71 -0.37
C ALA A 786 9.35 24.63 -0.82
N GLU A 787 10.04 23.52 -0.57
CA GLU A 787 11.40 23.29 -1.07
C GLU A 787 11.43 23.01 -2.59
N ALA A 788 10.42 22.32 -3.14
CA ALA A 788 10.31 22.10 -4.57
C ALA A 788 10.08 23.44 -5.33
N PHE A 789 9.27 24.34 -4.78
CA PHE A 789 9.06 25.68 -5.34
C PHE A 789 10.29 26.59 -5.18
N ALA A 790 11.08 26.42 -4.13
CA ALA A 790 12.32 27.19 -3.96
C ALA A 790 13.43 26.75 -4.94
N ARG A 791 13.44 25.49 -5.35
CA ARG A 791 14.34 24.98 -6.40
C ARG A 791 13.93 25.43 -7.81
N ALA A 792 12.65 25.45 -8.13
CA ALA A 792 12.15 25.89 -9.44
C ALA A 792 12.31 27.41 -9.71
N LYS A 793 12.57 28.21 -8.70
CA LYS A 793 12.88 29.66 -8.85
C LYS A 793 14.37 29.98 -9.04
N ARG A 794 15.23 28.96 -9.00
CA ARG A 794 16.70 29.12 -9.18
C ARG A 794 17.26 28.48 -10.45
N SER A 795 16.40 27.94 -11.29
CA SER A 795 16.75 27.49 -12.65
C SER A 795 16.14 28.40 -13.70
#